data_e3258078c3d35fb62525cc88e5cc861a
#
_entry.id   e3258078c3d35fb62525cc88e5cc861a
#
_cell.length_a   1.000
_cell.length_b   1.000
_cell.length_c   1.000
_cell.angle_alpha   90.00
_cell.angle_beta   90.00
_cell.angle_gamma   90.00
#
_symmetry.space_group_name_H-M   'P 1'
#
loop_
_entity.id
_entity.type
_entity.pdbx_description
1 polymer ?
#
loop_
_entity_poly.entity_id
_entity_poly.type
_entity_poly.pdbx_seq_one_letter_code
_entity_poly.pdbx_strand_id
1 'polypeptide(L)'
;MPSLARLQRIVQDVNTAASLEEMLRMISSQVQDVMAVDVCSIYLMDSGQEELVLMHTLGLDVASVGHIRMPLGDGLVGFVGEQQQLLNVEDAPRHPKFHFFPEAQEQDIHAFLGVPVIHYRKLVGVLVVQQREVRRFDDEDEAFLVTIAAHLSGALNDAIGSGKVAELLKTSKKTNNFVNGIVGATGVGIGWVVAAGSSLSFKDVEDLCSLDPVAELALFDQAVEKVREQLVQGQQQMAGTPGDVQAIFDAYRMILDSDDLQRAIRDRIKAGSIAPAALKVVIDEHAAIFEAMEDLYFRARGEDIRDIGLRLLRLLVEPDAVEVSYDRPTILVGNVVGVSDIAQVPHGQLAGIVCKQGSALSHTAILASALGIPAVMGVGELPLRKLIGKSAIIDGYQGRVHFQPSTALRAEFIRLARQDSEFDKSLEKLRDLPAETLDGFRVNMLVNTGLLSDISPGLQRGAEGVGLYRTEIPFMVHESFPTEEEQFRVYREVLRQFHPRPVTMRTLDIGGDKPLPYFPVQEDNPYLGWRGIRFTLDHPEIFLGQIRAMLRANEGLNNLKIMLPMVSSVDEVDSFFELLRKAMKALNNEGLKIEKPPVGIMVEVPATMFLLDYMGWRLDFVSIGTNDLTQYLLAVDRNNQSVASLFSRLHPSVVRALHYITEQSYKNGLEVSLCGELAADPAAVLLLLGMGVKSFSMNAHSLPRIKHVVRSVSRLQAEGLVANALRMQSETEIRLMLNKALENAGLEEHLARSGKISNKAESAK
;
A
#
# COMPACT_ATOMS: atom_id res chain seq x y z
N MET A 1 -41.08 19.66 -21.64
CA MET A 1 -40.37 20.93 -21.88
C MET A 1 -40.39 21.78 -20.62
N PRO A 2 -39.27 22.07 -20.00
CA PRO A 2 -39.22 23.12 -18.99
C PRO A 2 -39.42 24.46 -19.73
N SER A 3 -40.57 25.10 -19.53
CA SER A 3 -40.88 26.36 -20.21
C SER A 3 -39.96 27.48 -19.74
N LEU A 4 -39.56 28.40 -20.65
CA LEU A 4 -38.78 29.60 -20.34
C LEU A 4 -39.35 30.37 -19.13
N ALA A 5 -40.65 30.30 -18.90
CA ALA A 5 -41.35 30.87 -17.76
C ALA A 5 -41.00 30.20 -16.43
N ARG A 6 -40.66 28.89 -16.40
CA ARG A 6 -40.19 28.19 -15.20
C ARG A 6 -38.78 28.57 -14.87
N LEU A 7 -37.87 28.66 -15.86
CA LEU A 7 -36.51 29.17 -15.68
C LEU A 7 -36.48 30.59 -15.09
N GLN A 8 -37.30 31.50 -15.63
CA GLN A 8 -37.40 32.87 -15.10
C GLN A 8 -37.89 32.90 -13.64
N ARG A 9 -38.81 32.02 -13.28
CA ARG A 9 -39.31 31.93 -11.91
C ARG A 9 -38.19 31.41 -10.94
N ILE A 10 -37.44 30.41 -11.33
CA ILE A 10 -36.30 29.91 -10.55
C ILE A 10 -35.30 31.03 -10.27
N VAL A 11 -34.92 31.80 -11.30
CA VAL A 11 -33.96 32.89 -11.17
C VAL A 11 -34.52 34.03 -10.29
N GLN A 12 -35.80 34.34 -10.38
CA GLN A 12 -36.43 35.39 -9.52
C GLN A 12 -36.49 34.92 -8.06
N ASP A 13 -36.92 33.70 -7.79
CA ASP A 13 -37.05 33.16 -6.44
C ASP A 13 -35.68 33.08 -5.72
N VAL A 14 -34.64 32.67 -6.45
CA VAL A 14 -33.24 32.59 -5.92
C VAL A 14 -32.70 33.96 -5.51
N ASN A 15 -33.03 35.04 -6.29
CA ASN A 15 -32.60 36.41 -5.97
C ASN A 15 -33.32 37.00 -4.75
N THR A 16 -34.41 36.40 -4.28
CA THR A 16 -35.18 36.84 -3.11
C THR A 16 -34.81 36.09 -1.83
N ALA A 17 -33.94 35.07 -1.89
CA ALA A 17 -33.54 34.27 -0.72
C ALA A 17 -32.86 35.10 0.37
N ALA A 18 -33.29 34.96 1.62
CA ALA A 18 -32.79 35.72 2.76
C ALA A 18 -31.42 35.23 3.26
N SER A 19 -31.03 33.99 2.91
CA SER A 19 -29.76 33.37 3.30
C SER A 19 -29.20 32.46 2.19
N LEU A 20 -27.88 32.17 2.28
CA LEU A 20 -27.24 31.22 1.37
C LEU A 20 -27.84 29.82 1.50
N GLU A 21 -28.14 29.38 2.70
CA GLU A 21 -28.74 28.06 2.95
C GLU A 21 -30.13 27.94 2.33
N GLU A 22 -30.95 28.98 2.47
CA GLU A 22 -32.26 29.04 1.83
C GLU A 22 -32.14 29.03 0.29
N MET A 23 -31.20 29.80 -0.25
CA MET A 23 -30.92 29.84 -1.69
C MET A 23 -30.53 28.41 -2.21
N LEU A 24 -29.59 27.75 -1.56
CA LEU A 24 -29.16 26.42 -1.98
C LEU A 24 -30.32 25.40 -1.91
N ARG A 25 -31.14 25.48 -0.86
CA ARG A 25 -32.32 24.62 -0.69
C ARG A 25 -33.36 24.85 -1.81
N MET A 26 -33.65 26.09 -2.15
CA MET A 26 -34.61 26.45 -3.21
C MET A 26 -34.13 25.93 -4.58
N ILE A 27 -32.86 26.12 -4.89
CA ILE A 27 -32.25 25.63 -6.14
C ILE A 27 -32.37 24.11 -6.24
N SER A 28 -31.92 23.39 -5.21
CA SER A 28 -31.94 21.93 -5.24
C SER A 28 -33.35 21.38 -5.38
N SER A 29 -34.33 21.97 -4.68
CA SER A 29 -35.73 21.55 -4.78
C SER A 29 -36.31 21.81 -6.17
N GLN A 30 -36.09 22.99 -6.73
CA GLN A 30 -36.65 23.35 -8.04
C GLN A 30 -36.01 22.56 -9.18
N VAL A 31 -34.68 22.32 -9.11
CA VAL A 31 -33.98 21.49 -10.09
C VAL A 31 -34.46 20.02 -10.00
N GLN A 32 -34.60 19.47 -8.80
CA GLN A 32 -35.10 18.12 -8.59
C GLN A 32 -36.51 17.95 -9.15
N ASP A 33 -37.43 18.92 -8.87
CA ASP A 33 -38.82 18.90 -9.33
C ASP A 33 -38.94 19.02 -10.86
N VAL A 34 -38.12 19.87 -11.48
CA VAL A 34 -38.19 20.13 -12.93
C VAL A 34 -37.60 18.99 -13.74
N MET A 35 -36.49 18.44 -13.29
CA MET A 35 -35.79 17.35 -13.98
C MET A 35 -36.30 15.96 -13.57
N ALA A 36 -37.20 15.89 -12.57
CA ALA A 36 -37.72 14.65 -11.99
C ALA A 36 -36.59 13.65 -11.65
N VAL A 37 -35.55 14.12 -10.93
CA VAL A 37 -34.39 13.34 -10.52
C VAL A 37 -34.46 12.94 -9.05
N ASP A 38 -33.80 11.84 -8.68
CA ASP A 38 -33.79 11.35 -7.30
C ASP A 38 -32.94 12.21 -6.39
N VAL A 39 -31.85 12.77 -6.93
CA VAL A 39 -30.86 13.52 -6.15
C VAL A 39 -30.47 14.80 -6.86
N CYS A 40 -30.39 15.89 -6.10
CA CYS A 40 -29.77 17.15 -6.54
C CYS A 40 -28.82 17.66 -5.45
N SER A 41 -27.55 17.86 -5.80
CA SER A 41 -26.49 18.24 -4.88
C SER A 41 -25.71 19.44 -5.38
N ILE A 42 -25.33 20.35 -4.46
CA ILE A 42 -24.55 21.54 -4.76
C ILE A 42 -23.25 21.51 -3.97
N TYR A 43 -22.14 21.53 -4.69
CA TYR A 43 -20.80 21.62 -4.14
C TYR A 43 -20.23 23.01 -4.38
N LEU A 44 -19.61 23.62 -3.37
CA LEU A 44 -18.94 24.91 -3.49
C LEU A 44 -17.45 24.79 -3.26
N MET A 45 -16.68 25.64 -3.94
CA MET A 45 -15.24 25.68 -3.84
C MET A 45 -14.79 26.29 -2.50
N ASP A 46 -14.04 25.54 -1.71
CA ASP A 46 -13.25 26.07 -0.58
C ASP A 46 -11.90 26.56 -1.12
N SER A 47 -11.82 27.84 -1.44
CA SER A 47 -10.61 28.45 -2.06
C SER A 47 -9.38 28.41 -1.16
N GLY A 48 -9.52 28.08 0.12
CA GLY A 48 -8.39 27.96 1.06
C GLY A 48 -7.72 26.57 1.05
N GLN A 49 -8.41 25.55 0.51
CA GLN A 49 -7.92 24.17 0.47
C GLN A 49 -7.97 23.55 -0.93
N GLU A 50 -8.45 24.28 -1.95
CA GLU A 50 -8.66 23.81 -3.34
C GLU A 50 -9.55 22.56 -3.42
N GLU A 51 -10.58 22.49 -2.56
CA GLU A 51 -11.52 21.38 -2.48
C GLU A 51 -12.95 21.82 -2.76
N LEU A 52 -13.76 20.93 -3.35
CA LEU A 52 -15.20 21.06 -3.49
C LEU A 52 -15.89 20.46 -2.26
N VAL A 53 -16.71 21.24 -1.58
CA VAL A 53 -17.44 20.84 -0.37
C VAL A 53 -18.92 20.72 -0.66
N LEU A 54 -19.57 19.62 -0.28
CA LEU A 54 -21.02 19.44 -0.37
C LEU A 54 -21.72 20.43 0.57
N MET A 55 -22.41 21.43 0.01
CA MET A 55 -23.09 22.47 0.79
C MET A 55 -24.57 22.24 0.94
N HIS A 56 -25.20 21.55 -0.02
CA HIS A 56 -26.61 21.17 0.06
C HIS A 56 -26.87 19.93 -0.79
N THR A 57 -27.78 19.09 -0.31
CA THR A 57 -28.26 17.93 -1.07
C THR A 57 -29.74 17.65 -0.78
N LEU A 58 -30.45 17.16 -1.79
CA LEU A 58 -31.74 16.52 -1.67
C LEU A 58 -31.63 15.12 -2.28
N GLY A 59 -32.11 14.12 -1.55
CA GLY A 59 -32.05 12.71 -1.97
C GLY A 59 -30.86 11.93 -1.44
N LEU A 60 -29.81 12.59 -0.91
CA LEU A 60 -28.72 11.97 -0.13
C LEU A 60 -28.90 12.22 1.38
N ASP A 61 -28.09 11.58 2.20
CA ASP A 61 -28.13 11.82 3.64
C ASP A 61 -27.70 13.27 3.96
N VAL A 62 -28.58 14.01 4.60
CA VAL A 62 -28.34 15.42 5.00
C VAL A 62 -27.16 15.53 5.97
N ALA A 63 -26.83 14.47 6.72
CA ALA A 63 -25.66 14.44 7.59
C ALA A 63 -24.33 14.53 6.82
N SER A 64 -24.33 14.28 5.51
CA SER A 64 -23.16 14.41 4.63
C SER A 64 -22.81 15.85 4.26
N VAL A 65 -23.74 16.81 4.44
CA VAL A 65 -23.53 18.23 4.12
C VAL A 65 -22.44 18.85 4.98
N GLY A 66 -21.48 19.51 4.33
CA GLY A 66 -20.27 20.07 4.97
C GLY A 66 -19.17 19.05 5.29
N HIS A 67 -19.46 17.74 5.17
CA HIS A 67 -18.54 16.66 5.51
C HIS A 67 -17.87 16.04 4.28
N ILE A 68 -18.61 15.91 3.17
CA ILE A 68 -18.01 15.44 1.91
C ILE A 68 -17.19 16.56 1.31
N ARG A 69 -15.89 16.30 1.17
CA ARG A 69 -14.89 17.17 0.56
C ARG A 69 -14.17 16.41 -0.53
N MET A 70 -14.06 17.01 -1.70
CA MET A 70 -13.40 16.42 -2.86
C MET A 70 -12.34 17.35 -3.40
N PRO A 71 -11.06 16.94 -3.41
CA PRO A 71 -10.02 17.62 -4.18
C PRO A 71 -10.39 17.70 -5.65
N LEU A 72 -9.92 18.72 -6.36
CA LEU A 72 -10.06 18.80 -7.81
C LEU A 72 -9.43 17.56 -8.46
N GLY A 73 -10.14 16.95 -9.41
CA GLY A 73 -9.72 15.73 -10.10
C GLY A 73 -10.09 14.42 -9.40
N ASP A 74 -10.53 14.44 -8.13
CA ASP A 74 -10.97 13.26 -7.39
C ASP A 74 -12.50 13.09 -7.48
N GLY A 75 -12.95 11.85 -7.70
CA GLY A 75 -14.36 11.55 -7.92
C GLY A 75 -14.94 12.19 -9.18
N LEU A 76 -16.24 11.96 -9.47
CA LEU A 76 -16.90 12.56 -10.63
C LEU A 76 -17.05 14.07 -10.47
N VAL A 77 -17.36 14.53 -9.27
CA VAL A 77 -17.56 15.95 -8.97
C VAL A 77 -16.23 16.71 -9.02
N GLY A 78 -15.16 16.17 -8.43
CA GLY A 78 -13.83 16.75 -8.52
C GLY A 78 -13.31 16.79 -9.95
N PHE A 79 -13.61 15.77 -10.75
CA PHE A 79 -13.26 15.71 -12.17
C PHE A 79 -13.99 16.80 -12.98
N VAL A 80 -15.30 17.02 -12.75
CA VAL A 80 -16.05 18.13 -13.35
C VAL A 80 -15.42 19.47 -12.98
N GLY A 81 -15.00 19.63 -11.72
CA GLY A 81 -14.35 20.84 -11.23
C GLY A 81 -12.99 21.09 -11.88
N GLU A 82 -12.15 20.06 -12.02
CA GLU A 82 -10.83 20.15 -12.66
C GLU A 82 -10.92 20.47 -14.15
N GLN A 83 -11.74 19.71 -14.89
CA GLN A 83 -11.89 19.88 -16.33
C GLN A 83 -12.71 21.12 -16.69
N GLN A 84 -13.49 21.66 -15.75
CA GLN A 84 -14.44 22.75 -15.97
C GLN A 84 -15.39 22.50 -17.16
N GLN A 85 -15.76 21.24 -17.35
CA GLN A 85 -16.63 20.77 -18.41
C GLN A 85 -17.79 19.95 -17.83
N LEU A 86 -18.92 19.94 -18.51
CA LEU A 86 -20.05 19.08 -18.20
C LEU A 86 -19.65 17.61 -18.31
N LEU A 87 -20.12 16.79 -17.38
CA LEU A 87 -19.95 15.36 -17.39
C LEU A 87 -21.32 14.67 -17.27
N ASN A 88 -21.69 13.89 -18.27
CA ASN A 88 -22.93 13.11 -18.33
C ASN A 88 -22.57 11.61 -18.38
N VAL A 89 -22.89 10.88 -17.33
CA VAL A 89 -22.54 9.47 -17.16
C VAL A 89 -23.80 8.64 -16.97
N GLU A 90 -24.01 7.65 -17.81
CA GLU A 90 -25.17 6.75 -17.78
C GLU A 90 -25.18 5.84 -16.55
N ASP A 91 -23.99 5.35 -16.14
CA ASP A 91 -23.81 4.46 -15.01
C ASP A 91 -22.54 4.88 -14.22
N ALA A 92 -22.72 5.75 -13.25
CA ALA A 92 -21.65 6.37 -12.47
C ALA A 92 -20.70 5.36 -11.81
N PRO A 93 -21.15 4.25 -11.19
CA PRO A 93 -20.27 3.23 -10.62
C PRO A 93 -19.28 2.63 -11.61
N ARG A 94 -19.56 2.65 -12.91
CA ARG A 94 -18.66 2.14 -13.96
C ARG A 94 -17.64 3.15 -14.45
N HIS A 95 -17.79 4.42 -14.07
CA HIS A 95 -16.87 5.46 -14.54
C HIS A 95 -15.52 5.39 -13.82
N PRO A 96 -14.36 5.50 -14.52
CA PRO A 96 -13.02 5.37 -13.92
C PRO A 96 -12.73 6.32 -12.76
N LYS A 97 -13.37 7.48 -12.76
CA LYS A 97 -13.24 8.51 -11.73
C LYS A 97 -14.34 8.44 -10.66
N PHE A 98 -15.18 7.42 -10.69
CA PHE A 98 -16.21 7.28 -9.65
C PHE A 98 -15.56 7.00 -8.29
N HIS A 99 -15.96 7.75 -7.30
CA HIS A 99 -15.55 7.59 -5.91
C HIS A 99 -16.81 7.45 -5.06
N PHE A 100 -16.91 6.33 -4.35
CA PHE A 100 -18.05 6.07 -3.49
C PHE A 100 -17.84 6.72 -2.13
N PHE A 101 -18.84 7.46 -1.65
CA PHE A 101 -18.86 8.05 -0.32
C PHE A 101 -19.91 7.34 0.55
N PRO A 102 -19.51 6.41 1.44
CA PRO A 102 -20.44 5.70 2.33
C PRO A 102 -21.29 6.65 3.17
N GLU A 103 -20.76 7.82 3.47
CA GLU A 103 -21.44 8.88 4.24
C GLU A 103 -22.64 9.48 3.51
N ALA A 104 -22.63 9.45 2.18
CA ALA A 104 -23.70 9.99 1.33
C ALA A 104 -24.86 9.02 1.11
N GLN A 105 -24.65 7.73 1.39
CA GLN A 105 -25.59 6.65 1.08
C GLN A 105 -25.98 6.60 -0.41
N GLU A 106 -24.98 6.77 -1.29
CA GLU A 106 -25.14 6.80 -2.75
C GLU A 106 -25.26 5.40 -3.40
N GLN A 107 -25.62 4.39 -2.64
CA GLN A 107 -25.49 2.97 -3.03
C GLN A 107 -26.30 2.59 -4.28
N ASP A 108 -27.47 3.23 -4.46
CA ASP A 108 -28.43 2.92 -5.53
C ASP A 108 -28.41 3.96 -6.68
N ILE A 109 -27.36 4.77 -6.77
CA ILE A 109 -27.30 5.85 -7.76
C ILE A 109 -26.44 5.43 -8.93
N HIS A 110 -27.04 5.51 -10.14
CA HIS A 110 -26.41 5.11 -11.39
C HIS A 110 -26.15 6.29 -12.33
N ALA A 111 -27.20 7.03 -12.72
CA ALA A 111 -26.99 8.13 -13.64
C ALA A 111 -26.45 9.37 -12.93
N PHE A 112 -25.48 10.05 -13.55
CA PHE A 112 -24.84 11.25 -13.05
C PHE A 112 -24.74 12.30 -14.13
N LEU A 113 -25.20 13.52 -13.84
CA LEU A 113 -24.96 14.71 -14.66
C LEU A 113 -24.40 15.80 -13.74
N GLY A 114 -23.16 16.20 -13.98
CA GLY A 114 -22.45 17.24 -13.24
C GLY A 114 -22.11 18.42 -14.16
N VAL A 115 -22.40 19.63 -13.69
CA VAL A 115 -22.13 20.87 -14.42
C VAL A 115 -21.30 21.82 -13.55
N PRO A 116 -20.17 22.36 -14.05
CA PRO A 116 -19.39 23.34 -13.33
C PRO A 116 -20.10 24.69 -13.25
N VAL A 117 -20.09 25.28 -12.08
CA VAL A 117 -20.56 26.66 -11.86
C VAL A 117 -19.36 27.60 -11.98
N ILE A 118 -19.29 28.36 -13.05
CA ILE A 118 -18.14 29.20 -13.39
C ILE A 118 -18.53 30.66 -13.40
N HIS A 119 -17.78 31.52 -12.69
CA HIS A 119 -17.94 32.97 -12.69
C HIS A 119 -16.64 33.66 -13.12
N TYR A 120 -16.65 34.45 -14.18
CA TYR A 120 -15.45 35.10 -14.74
C TYR A 120 -14.23 34.18 -14.88
N ARG A 121 -14.41 33.00 -15.47
CA ARG A 121 -13.36 31.95 -15.63
C ARG A 121 -12.83 31.32 -14.33
N LYS A 122 -13.47 31.58 -13.19
CA LYS A 122 -13.15 30.97 -11.93
C LYS A 122 -14.22 29.96 -11.55
N LEU A 123 -13.79 28.76 -11.16
CA LEU A 123 -14.70 27.74 -10.63
C LEU A 123 -15.24 28.19 -9.28
N VAL A 124 -16.56 28.27 -9.15
CA VAL A 124 -17.31 28.64 -7.95
C VAL A 124 -17.82 27.38 -7.24
N GLY A 125 -18.18 26.36 -8.04
CA GLY A 125 -18.71 25.09 -7.53
C GLY A 125 -19.08 24.12 -8.63
N VAL A 126 -19.81 23.08 -8.25
CA VAL A 126 -20.38 22.08 -9.18
C VAL A 126 -21.82 21.80 -8.77
N LEU A 127 -22.74 21.84 -9.75
CA LEU A 127 -24.13 21.43 -9.59
C LEU A 127 -24.28 20.01 -10.15
N VAL A 128 -24.89 19.12 -9.38
CA VAL A 128 -24.98 17.69 -9.69
C VAL A 128 -26.43 17.23 -9.59
N VAL A 129 -26.90 16.48 -10.56
CA VAL A 129 -28.14 15.70 -10.49
C VAL A 129 -27.83 14.21 -10.73
N GLN A 130 -28.56 13.35 -10.01
CA GLN A 130 -28.33 11.90 -10.05
C GLN A 130 -29.67 11.16 -10.04
N GLN A 131 -29.65 9.95 -10.61
CA GLN A 131 -30.83 9.08 -10.69
C GLN A 131 -30.45 7.65 -10.32
N ARG A 132 -31.38 6.94 -9.68
CA ARG A 132 -31.20 5.52 -9.33
C ARG A 132 -31.25 4.60 -10.53
N GLU A 133 -32.06 4.97 -11.54
CA GLU A 133 -32.11 4.21 -12.79
C GLU A 133 -30.89 4.49 -13.67
N VAL A 134 -30.40 3.47 -14.35
CA VAL A 134 -29.34 3.59 -15.36
C VAL A 134 -29.92 4.30 -16.57
N ARG A 135 -29.56 5.56 -16.79
CA ARG A 135 -29.98 6.35 -17.95
C ARG A 135 -28.92 7.39 -18.31
N ARG A 136 -28.88 7.79 -19.54
CA ARG A 136 -28.14 8.97 -19.97
C ARG A 136 -29.11 10.17 -20.04
N PHE A 137 -28.72 11.27 -19.43
CA PHE A 137 -29.47 12.53 -19.54
C PHE A 137 -29.45 13.04 -20.98
N ASP A 138 -30.54 13.59 -21.46
CA ASP A 138 -30.63 14.10 -22.81
C ASP A 138 -30.09 15.53 -22.95
N ASP A 139 -30.00 16.04 -24.18
CA ASP A 139 -29.46 17.36 -24.48
C ASP A 139 -30.30 18.50 -23.85
N GLU A 140 -31.59 18.28 -23.60
CA GLU A 140 -32.47 19.24 -22.92
C GLU A 140 -32.19 19.31 -21.44
N ASP A 141 -31.93 18.15 -20.79
CA ASP A 141 -31.51 18.04 -19.41
C ASP A 141 -30.14 18.74 -19.19
N GLU A 142 -29.18 18.51 -20.09
CA GLU A 142 -27.85 19.14 -20.04
C GLU A 142 -27.99 20.69 -20.20
N ALA A 143 -28.70 21.17 -21.22
CA ALA A 143 -28.89 22.60 -21.47
C ALA A 143 -29.60 23.29 -20.30
N PHE A 144 -30.57 22.62 -19.67
CA PHE A 144 -31.29 23.17 -18.52
C PHE A 144 -30.33 23.33 -17.33
N LEU A 145 -29.56 22.29 -16.97
CA LEU A 145 -28.67 22.32 -15.81
C LEU A 145 -27.54 23.33 -16.02
N VAL A 146 -26.96 23.43 -17.23
CA VAL A 146 -25.97 24.44 -17.62
C VAL A 146 -26.51 25.85 -17.46
N THR A 147 -27.75 26.08 -17.88
CA THR A 147 -28.41 27.41 -17.79
C THR A 147 -28.62 27.81 -16.33
N ILE A 148 -29.06 26.88 -15.49
CA ILE A 148 -29.17 27.11 -14.03
C ILE A 148 -27.83 27.45 -13.43
N ALA A 149 -26.79 26.65 -13.71
CA ALA A 149 -25.44 26.86 -13.19
C ALA A 149 -24.87 28.23 -13.58
N ALA A 150 -25.10 28.68 -14.83
CA ALA A 150 -24.67 29.98 -15.31
C ALA A 150 -25.36 31.14 -14.56
N HIS A 151 -26.66 31.05 -14.33
CA HIS A 151 -27.41 32.08 -13.59
C HIS A 151 -27.03 32.15 -12.11
N LEU A 152 -26.69 31.03 -11.50
CA LEU A 152 -26.32 30.96 -10.09
C LEU A 152 -24.90 31.40 -9.80
N SER A 153 -24.05 31.42 -10.82
CA SER A 153 -22.61 31.66 -10.64
C SER A 153 -22.28 32.99 -9.96
N GLY A 154 -23.05 34.08 -10.30
CA GLY A 154 -22.87 35.38 -9.69
C GLY A 154 -23.27 35.43 -8.21
N ALA A 155 -24.48 34.94 -7.88
CA ALA A 155 -25.00 34.93 -6.52
C ALA A 155 -24.14 34.07 -5.58
N LEU A 156 -23.64 32.92 -6.07
CA LEU A 156 -22.74 32.04 -5.30
C LEU A 156 -21.37 32.67 -5.12
N ASN A 157 -20.81 33.33 -6.13
CA ASN A 157 -19.51 34.01 -5.99
C ASN A 157 -19.59 35.16 -4.98
N ASP A 158 -20.66 35.93 -4.92
CA ASP A 158 -20.86 36.97 -3.94
C ASP A 158 -21.00 36.42 -2.53
N ALA A 159 -21.66 35.27 -2.39
CA ALA A 159 -21.73 34.55 -1.09
C ALA A 159 -20.36 34.04 -0.62
N ILE A 160 -19.51 33.54 -1.51
CA ILE A 160 -18.13 33.13 -1.21
C ILE A 160 -17.30 34.36 -0.83
N GLY A 161 -17.35 35.42 -1.62
CA GLY A 161 -16.60 36.67 -1.41
C GLY A 161 -16.96 37.40 -0.12
N SER A 162 -18.23 37.32 0.33
CA SER A 162 -18.69 37.89 1.61
C SER A 162 -18.33 37.07 2.84
N GLY A 163 -17.63 35.94 2.70
CA GLY A 163 -17.24 35.07 3.80
C GLY A 163 -18.36 34.20 4.40
N LYS A 164 -19.59 34.29 3.87
CA LYS A 164 -20.74 33.50 4.34
C LYS A 164 -20.52 31.99 4.20
N VAL A 165 -19.85 31.55 3.12
CA VAL A 165 -19.46 30.17 2.92
C VAL A 165 -18.42 29.73 3.96
N ALA A 166 -17.42 30.57 4.24
CA ALA A 166 -16.41 30.30 5.26
C ALA A 166 -16.99 30.22 6.67
N GLU A 167 -18.06 30.94 6.95
CA GLU A 167 -18.79 30.91 8.23
C GLU A 167 -19.59 29.61 8.38
N LEU A 168 -20.30 29.17 7.33
CA LEU A 168 -20.96 27.86 7.27
C LEU A 168 -19.97 26.72 7.39
N LEU A 169 -18.82 26.79 6.72
CA LEU A 169 -17.74 25.79 6.81
C LEU A 169 -17.10 25.77 8.21
N LYS A 170 -17.03 26.87 8.93
CA LYS A 170 -16.54 26.93 10.32
C LYS A 170 -17.52 26.32 11.32
N THR A 171 -18.82 26.47 11.12
CA THR A 171 -19.85 25.81 11.93
C THR A 171 -19.89 24.30 11.67
N SER A 172 -19.65 23.86 10.45
CA SER A 172 -19.54 22.45 10.08
C SER A 172 -18.23 21.80 10.55
N LYS A 173 -17.17 22.57 10.84
CA LYS A 173 -15.91 22.07 11.44
C LYS A 173 -16.06 21.39 12.80
N LYS A 174 -17.25 21.39 13.41
CA LYS A 174 -17.47 20.77 14.71
C LYS A 174 -17.66 19.25 14.67
N THR A 175 -17.73 18.60 13.52
CA THR A 175 -17.87 17.13 13.41
C THR A 175 -17.28 16.53 12.14
N ASN A 176 -16.02 16.83 11.80
CA ASN A 176 -15.29 15.90 10.95
C ASN A 176 -15.02 14.63 11.78
N ASN A 177 -15.85 13.63 11.65
CA ASN A 177 -15.70 12.35 12.36
C ASN A 177 -14.66 11.44 11.71
N PHE A 178 -13.96 11.85 10.67
CA PHE A 178 -12.88 11.09 10.06
C PHE A 178 -11.61 11.90 9.86
N VAL A 179 -10.50 11.19 9.75
CA VAL A 179 -9.16 11.73 9.49
C VAL A 179 -8.56 10.95 8.34
N ASN A 180 -7.93 11.64 7.41
CA ASN A 180 -7.20 11.02 6.29
C ASN A 180 -5.76 10.72 6.72
N GLY A 181 -5.22 9.63 6.20
CA GLY A 181 -3.84 9.22 6.35
C GLY A 181 -3.37 8.43 5.13
N ILE A 182 -2.21 7.83 5.25
CA ILE A 182 -1.60 6.99 4.22
C ILE A 182 -2.00 5.54 4.49
N VAL A 183 -2.39 4.80 3.46
CA VAL A 183 -2.66 3.36 3.57
C VAL A 183 -1.39 2.62 3.98
N GLY A 184 -1.37 2.05 5.19
CA GLY A 184 -0.30 1.18 5.67
C GLY A 184 -0.59 -0.29 5.39
N ALA A 185 -1.83 -0.72 5.64
CA ALA A 185 -2.31 -2.05 5.28
C ALA A 185 -3.80 -1.99 4.94
N THR A 186 -4.20 -2.73 3.91
CA THR A 186 -5.57 -2.76 3.40
C THR A 186 -6.52 -3.55 4.29
N GLY A 187 -7.80 -3.22 4.25
CA GLY A 187 -8.87 -3.91 4.98
C GLY A 187 -9.79 -2.94 5.72
N VAL A 188 -10.82 -3.48 6.33
CA VAL A 188 -11.76 -2.74 7.18
C VAL A 188 -11.59 -3.19 8.63
N GLY A 189 -11.25 -2.25 9.51
CA GLY A 189 -11.13 -2.49 10.95
C GLY A 189 -12.22 -1.78 11.75
N ILE A 190 -12.94 -2.50 12.60
CA ILE A 190 -14.02 -1.94 13.43
C ILE A 190 -13.75 -2.30 14.89
N GLY A 191 -13.51 -1.28 15.72
CA GLY A 191 -13.14 -1.54 17.11
C GLY A 191 -13.25 -0.31 17.99
N TRP A 192 -12.58 -0.41 19.14
CA TRP A 192 -12.52 0.65 20.15
C TRP A 192 -11.10 1.17 20.24
N VAL A 193 -10.97 2.48 20.33
CA VAL A 193 -9.68 3.15 20.40
C VAL A 193 -9.01 2.86 21.73
N VAL A 194 -7.81 2.33 21.65
CA VAL A 194 -6.88 2.15 22.77
C VAL A 194 -5.59 2.88 22.40
N ALA A 195 -5.06 3.66 23.31
CA ALA A 195 -3.78 4.32 23.09
C ALA A 195 -2.66 3.26 23.06
N ALA A 196 -1.88 3.26 21.97
CA ALA A 196 -0.64 2.51 21.90
C ALA A 196 0.48 3.33 22.54
N GLY A 197 1.34 2.65 23.29
CA GLY A 197 2.41 3.31 24.01
C GLY A 197 1.95 4.12 25.22
N SER A 198 2.90 4.68 25.98
CA SER A 198 2.59 5.62 27.06
C SER A 198 2.35 7.02 26.49
N SER A 199 1.57 7.83 27.20
CA SER A 199 1.50 9.28 26.95
C SER A 199 2.81 10.00 27.28
N LEU A 200 3.80 9.27 27.84
CA LEU A 200 5.10 9.78 28.22
C LEU A 200 5.96 10.00 26.98
N SER A 201 6.60 11.17 26.96
CA SER A 201 7.59 11.55 25.95
C SER A 201 8.91 11.83 26.63
N PHE A 202 10.02 11.60 25.99
CA PHE A 202 11.33 12.06 26.48
C PHE A 202 11.37 13.57 26.73
N LYS A 203 10.49 14.34 26.10
CA LYS A 203 10.35 15.79 26.35
C LYS A 203 9.80 16.11 27.73
N ASP A 204 9.07 15.16 28.34
CA ASP A 204 8.45 15.34 29.67
C ASP A 204 9.42 14.95 30.81
N VAL A 205 10.62 14.45 30.48
CA VAL A 205 11.64 14.05 31.44
C VAL A 205 12.51 15.27 31.79
N GLU A 206 12.49 15.65 33.06
CA GLU A 206 13.33 16.73 33.62
C GLU A 206 14.75 16.20 33.89
N ASP A 207 15.76 17.03 33.61
CA ASP A 207 17.16 16.71 33.87
C ASP A 207 17.49 16.92 35.36
N LEU A 208 17.12 15.95 36.20
CA LEU A 208 17.33 15.98 37.63
C LEU A 208 18.57 15.13 38.03
N CYS A 209 19.21 15.54 39.14
CA CYS A 209 20.31 14.76 39.73
C CYS A 209 19.79 13.89 40.87
N SER A 210 20.32 12.68 41.01
CA SER A 210 20.01 11.76 42.11
C SER A 210 21.03 11.90 43.22
N LEU A 211 20.56 11.81 44.47
CA LEU A 211 21.40 11.71 45.66
C LEU A 211 21.80 10.24 45.97
N ASP A 212 21.17 9.27 45.32
CA ASP A 212 21.43 7.84 45.51
C ASP A 212 21.58 7.11 44.14
N PRO A 213 22.78 7.15 43.56
CA PRO A 213 23.03 6.46 42.28
C PRO A 213 22.89 4.93 42.37
N VAL A 214 22.98 4.35 43.56
CA VAL A 214 22.83 2.89 43.73
C VAL A 214 21.36 2.47 43.58
N ALA A 215 20.46 3.24 44.17
CA ALA A 215 19.03 3.02 44.01
C ALA A 215 18.58 3.24 42.55
N GLU A 216 19.10 4.26 41.89
CA GLU A 216 18.80 4.53 40.46
C GLU A 216 19.30 3.39 39.54
N LEU A 217 20.50 2.83 39.80
CA LEU A 217 21.01 1.67 39.06
C LEU A 217 20.11 0.45 39.25
N ALA A 218 19.67 0.20 40.50
CA ALA A 218 18.78 -0.93 40.77
C ALA A 218 17.43 -0.79 40.07
N LEU A 219 16.84 0.44 40.02
CA LEU A 219 15.64 0.73 39.26
C LEU A 219 15.82 0.50 37.75
N PHE A 220 16.94 0.96 37.21
CA PHE A 220 17.28 0.74 35.80
C PHE A 220 17.42 -0.74 35.46
N ASP A 221 18.19 -1.50 36.27
CA ASP A 221 18.38 -2.91 36.04
C ASP A 221 17.07 -3.71 36.16
N GLN A 222 16.19 -3.35 37.08
CA GLN A 222 14.86 -3.93 37.19
C GLN A 222 13.98 -3.61 35.97
N ALA A 223 14.05 -2.37 35.44
CA ALA A 223 13.33 -1.99 34.23
C ALA A 223 13.81 -2.78 33.01
N VAL A 224 15.13 -2.95 32.86
CA VAL A 224 15.73 -3.76 31.78
C VAL A 224 15.23 -5.20 31.83
N GLU A 225 15.21 -5.82 33.02
CA GLU A 225 14.75 -7.20 33.17
C GLU A 225 13.26 -7.34 32.84
N LYS A 226 12.41 -6.43 33.32
CA LYS A 226 10.97 -6.41 32.98
C LYS A 226 10.73 -6.26 31.48
N VAL A 227 11.46 -5.38 30.78
CA VAL A 227 11.33 -5.23 29.31
C VAL A 227 11.76 -6.53 28.62
N ARG A 228 12.83 -7.18 29.08
CA ARG A 228 13.29 -8.45 28.55
C ARG A 228 12.23 -9.54 28.69
N GLU A 229 11.60 -9.66 29.87
CA GLU A 229 10.50 -10.60 30.10
C GLU A 229 9.31 -10.32 29.17
N GLN A 230 8.92 -9.05 29.01
CA GLN A 230 7.84 -8.65 28.10
C GLN A 230 8.14 -8.99 26.64
N LEU A 231 9.39 -8.82 26.18
CA LEU A 231 9.80 -9.20 24.82
C LEU A 231 9.74 -10.72 24.61
N VAL A 232 10.15 -11.51 25.60
CA VAL A 232 10.07 -12.97 25.54
C VAL A 232 8.60 -13.45 25.54
N GLN A 233 7.76 -12.88 26.39
CA GLN A 233 6.34 -13.21 26.43
C GLN A 233 5.64 -12.82 25.11
N GLY A 234 5.92 -11.64 24.58
CA GLY A 234 5.42 -11.19 23.30
C GLY A 234 5.82 -12.12 22.15
N GLN A 235 7.07 -12.56 22.13
CA GLN A 235 7.58 -13.54 21.16
C GLN A 235 6.85 -14.90 21.28
N GLN A 236 6.56 -15.37 22.50
CA GLN A 236 5.83 -16.61 22.74
C GLN A 236 4.34 -16.51 22.33
N GLN A 237 3.68 -15.39 22.60
CA GLN A 237 2.29 -15.16 22.20
C GLN A 237 2.14 -15.07 20.68
N MET A 238 3.18 -14.64 19.99
CA MET A 238 3.28 -14.60 18.53
C MET A 238 3.89 -15.90 17.95
N ALA A 239 4.04 -16.97 18.74
CA ALA A 239 4.48 -18.26 18.24
C ALA A 239 3.45 -18.82 17.24
N GLY A 240 3.83 -18.91 15.96
CA GLY A 240 2.95 -19.28 14.85
C GLY A 240 2.61 -18.14 13.89
N THR A 241 3.03 -16.91 14.19
CA THR A 241 3.03 -15.80 13.22
C THR A 241 4.28 -15.86 12.32
N PRO A 242 4.28 -15.17 11.18
CA PRO A 242 5.42 -15.12 10.27
C PRO A 242 6.71 -14.74 11.02
N GLY A 243 7.85 -15.34 10.66
CA GLY A 243 9.15 -15.17 11.34
C GLY A 243 9.71 -13.75 11.31
N ASP A 244 9.16 -12.85 10.47
CA ASP A 244 9.44 -11.41 10.50
C ASP A 244 9.16 -10.80 11.87
N VAL A 245 8.06 -11.24 12.49
CA VAL A 245 7.69 -10.83 13.84
C VAL A 245 8.74 -11.30 14.84
N GLN A 246 9.24 -12.53 14.70
CA GLN A 246 10.29 -13.06 15.58
C GLN A 246 11.62 -12.32 15.38
N ALA A 247 12.01 -12.03 14.14
CA ALA A 247 13.23 -11.28 13.84
C ALA A 247 13.21 -9.86 14.44
N ILE A 248 12.04 -9.21 14.50
CA ILE A 248 11.91 -7.90 15.13
C ILE A 248 12.07 -8.00 16.65
N PHE A 249 11.51 -9.03 17.29
CA PHE A 249 11.74 -9.27 18.73
C PHE A 249 13.21 -9.56 19.03
N ASP A 250 13.89 -10.32 18.16
CA ASP A 250 15.32 -10.59 18.30
C ASP A 250 16.15 -9.31 18.13
N ALA A 251 15.78 -8.44 17.18
CA ALA A 251 16.41 -7.11 17.01
C ALA A 251 16.21 -6.22 18.25
N TYR A 252 15.01 -6.19 18.82
CA TYR A 252 14.72 -5.43 20.04
C TYR A 252 15.51 -5.97 21.24
N ARG A 253 15.67 -7.27 21.36
CA ARG A 253 16.54 -7.88 22.37
C ARG A 253 18.00 -7.50 22.17
N MET A 254 18.50 -7.52 20.94
CA MET A 254 19.87 -7.08 20.63
C MET A 254 20.11 -5.62 21.03
N ILE A 255 19.15 -4.72 20.75
CA ILE A 255 19.23 -3.31 21.17
C ILE A 255 19.22 -3.22 22.70
N LEU A 256 18.29 -3.91 23.37
CA LEU A 256 18.16 -3.90 24.82
C LEU A 256 19.42 -4.45 25.50
N ASP A 257 20.00 -5.53 24.96
CA ASP A 257 21.17 -6.24 25.50
C ASP A 257 22.51 -5.64 25.00
N SER A 258 22.48 -4.53 24.26
CA SER A 258 23.69 -3.83 23.81
C SER A 258 24.52 -3.34 24.98
N ASP A 259 25.75 -3.89 25.11
CA ASP A 259 26.71 -3.52 26.16
C ASP A 259 27.02 -2.03 26.13
N ASP A 260 27.14 -1.43 24.95
CA ASP A 260 27.46 -0.02 24.78
C ASP A 260 26.33 0.88 25.26
N LEU A 261 25.07 0.57 24.86
CA LEU A 261 23.89 1.32 25.29
C LEU A 261 23.72 1.24 26.82
N GLN A 262 23.77 0.04 27.39
CA GLN A 262 23.58 -0.16 28.82
C GLN A 262 24.72 0.45 29.63
N ARG A 263 25.96 0.35 29.17
CA ARG A 263 27.13 0.95 29.83
C ARG A 263 27.01 2.48 29.83
N ALA A 264 26.68 3.09 28.70
CA ALA A 264 26.53 4.54 28.62
C ALA A 264 25.46 5.07 29.59
N ILE A 265 24.33 4.38 29.74
CA ILE A 265 23.26 4.76 30.68
C ILE A 265 23.78 4.61 32.13
N ARG A 266 24.37 3.45 32.48
CA ARG A 266 24.90 3.22 33.84
C ARG A 266 25.98 4.21 34.22
N ASP A 267 26.85 4.59 33.30
CA ASP A 267 27.92 5.55 33.60
C ASP A 267 27.38 6.96 33.87
N ARG A 268 26.30 7.38 33.17
CA ARG A 268 25.60 8.64 33.47
C ARG A 268 24.87 8.60 34.80
N ILE A 269 24.26 7.47 35.17
CA ILE A 269 23.64 7.29 36.50
C ILE A 269 24.70 7.39 37.59
N LYS A 270 25.85 6.73 37.43
CA LYS A 270 26.98 6.83 38.36
C LYS A 270 27.54 8.25 38.48
N ALA A 271 27.43 9.03 37.40
CA ALA A 271 27.82 10.46 37.40
C ALA A 271 26.80 11.38 38.12
N GLY A 272 25.69 10.81 38.63
CA GLY A 272 24.71 11.54 39.44
C GLY A 272 23.40 11.89 38.76
N SER A 273 23.13 11.41 37.53
CA SER A 273 21.82 11.60 36.88
C SER A 273 20.81 10.58 37.42
N ILE A 274 19.51 10.97 37.49
CA ILE A 274 18.41 10.01 37.70
C ILE A 274 18.30 9.08 36.50
N ALA A 275 17.83 7.84 36.68
CA ALA A 275 17.72 6.84 35.63
C ALA A 275 16.91 7.31 34.41
N PRO A 276 15.75 7.99 34.53
CA PRO A 276 15.02 8.54 33.39
C PRO A 276 15.80 9.58 32.58
N ALA A 277 16.54 10.49 33.24
CA ALA A 277 17.34 11.52 32.59
C ALA A 277 18.55 10.94 31.86
N ALA A 278 19.27 9.99 32.50
CA ALA A 278 20.38 9.27 31.87
C ALA A 278 19.91 8.50 30.63
N LEU A 279 18.77 7.80 30.71
CA LEU A 279 18.16 7.08 29.61
C LEU A 279 17.82 8.02 28.44
N LYS A 280 17.15 9.14 28.71
CA LYS A 280 16.78 10.16 27.70
C LYS A 280 17.98 10.57 26.86
N VAL A 281 19.05 11.00 27.54
CA VAL A 281 20.23 11.54 26.83
C VAL A 281 20.90 10.46 25.98
N VAL A 282 21.08 9.26 26.49
CA VAL A 282 21.74 8.18 25.75
C VAL A 282 20.89 7.70 24.57
N ILE A 283 19.57 7.56 24.76
CA ILE A 283 18.65 7.19 23.67
C ILE A 283 18.65 8.27 22.59
N ASP A 284 18.62 9.55 22.94
CA ASP A 284 18.65 10.64 21.97
C ASP A 284 19.99 10.66 21.21
N GLU A 285 21.12 10.45 21.88
CA GLU A 285 22.43 10.38 21.24
C GLU A 285 22.53 9.17 20.25
N HIS A 286 22.11 7.98 20.66
CA HIS A 286 22.17 6.78 19.83
C HIS A 286 21.15 6.86 18.68
N ALA A 287 19.92 7.28 18.93
CA ALA A 287 18.92 7.44 17.88
C ALA A 287 19.33 8.50 16.85
N ALA A 288 19.91 9.65 17.28
CA ALA A 288 20.36 10.71 16.40
C ALA A 288 21.44 10.23 15.40
N ILE A 289 22.30 9.30 15.80
CA ILE A 289 23.31 8.71 14.90
C ILE A 289 22.61 8.04 13.71
N PHE A 290 21.57 7.24 13.97
CA PHE A 290 20.82 6.54 12.93
C PHE A 290 19.87 7.48 12.16
N GLU A 291 19.23 8.44 12.84
CA GLU A 291 18.34 9.43 12.23
C GLU A 291 19.06 10.42 11.31
N ALA A 292 20.35 10.68 11.56
CA ALA A 292 21.20 11.51 10.69
C ALA A 292 21.65 10.77 9.40
N MET A 293 21.43 9.45 9.32
CA MET A 293 21.71 8.70 8.11
C MET A 293 20.64 8.99 7.06
N GLU A 294 21.04 9.15 5.81
CA GLU A 294 20.10 9.45 4.69
C GLU A 294 19.20 8.26 4.36
N ASP A 295 19.58 7.06 4.79
CA ASP A 295 18.85 5.82 4.56
C ASP A 295 17.61 5.68 5.45
N LEU A 296 16.46 5.43 4.82
CA LEU A 296 15.17 5.22 5.48
C LEU A 296 15.17 4.01 6.43
N TYR A 297 15.94 2.97 6.15
CA TYR A 297 16.04 1.78 6.98
C TYR A 297 16.78 2.06 8.30
N PHE A 298 17.89 2.82 8.25
CA PHE A 298 18.60 3.22 9.47
C PHE A 298 17.86 4.27 10.27
N ARG A 299 17.14 5.16 9.62
CA ARG A 299 16.19 6.04 10.32
C ARG A 299 15.17 5.23 11.11
N ALA A 300 14.67 4.12 10.55
CA ALA A 300 13.79 3.22 11.25
C ALA A 300 14.46 2.53 12.47
N ARG A 301 15.77 2.25 12.43
CA ARG A 301 16.52 1.77 13.60
C ARG A 301 16.61 2.82 14.70
N GLY A 302 16.70 4.11 14.36
CA GLY A 302 16.56 5.18 15.31
C GLY A 302 15.19 5.14 16.02
N GLU A 303 14.13 4.83 15.27
CA GLU A 303 12.78 4.64 15.83
C GLU A 303 12.72 3.41 16.76
N ASP A 304 13.37 2.28 16.42
CA ASP A 304 13.44 1.09 17.26
C ASP A 304 14.17 1.36 18.60
N ILE A 305 15.28 2.10 18.55
CA ILE A 305 16.03 2.52 19.76
C ILE A 305 15.14 3.43 20.64
N ARG A 306 14.39 4.35 20.03
CA ARG A 306 13.44 5.21 20.77
C ARG A 306 12.30 4.40 21.36
N ASP A 307 11.79 3.37 20.68
CA ASP A 307 10.71 2.53 21.20
C ASP A 307 11.18 1.74 22.44
N ILE A 308 12.35 1.12 22.38
CA ILE A 308 12.95 0.45 23.54
C ILE A 308 13.20 1.44 24.69
N GLY A 309 13.71 2.64 24.36
CA GLY A 309 13.94 3.71 25.34
C GLY A 309 12.64 4.16 26.02
N LEU A 310 11.56 4.34 25.28
CA LEU A 310 10.24 4.73 25.82
C LEU A 310 9.65 3.64 26.73
N ARG A 311 9.91 2.37 26.46
CA ARG A 311 9.48 1.27 27.33
C ARG A 311 10.21 1.27 28.66
N LEU A 312 11.53 1.42 28.60
CA LEU A 312 12.34 1.56 29.81
C LEU A 312 11.88 2.78 30.61
N LEU A 313 11.64 3.91 29.92
CA LEU A 313 11.15 5.14 30.56
C LEU A 313 9.81 4.93 31.27
N ARG A 314 8.87 4.23 30.63
CA ARG A 314 7.57 3.92 31.24
C ARG A 314 7.72 3.15 32.56
N LEU A 315 8.53 2.12 32.57
CA LEU A 315 8.75 1.31 33.78
C LEU A 315 9.50 2.09 34.88
N LEU A 316 10.36 3.04 34.49
CA LEU A 316 11.05 3.90 35.44
C LEU A 316 10.15 4.96 36.07
N VAL A 317 9.17 5.49 35.32
CA VAL A 317 8.30 6.59 35.77
C VAL A 317 6.98 6.08 36.33
N GLU A 318 6.42 5.00 35.74
CA GLU A 318 5.11 4.42 36.10
C GLU A 318 5.25 2.89 36.34
N PRO A 319 5.94 2.45 37.42
CA PRO A 319 6.19 1.02 37.67
C PRO A 319 4.92 0.20 37.92
N ASP A 320 3.82 0.85 38.36
CA ASP A 320 2.52 0.24 38.69
C ASP A 320 1.42 0.58 37.65
N ALA A 321 1.79 0.90 36.41
CA ALA A 321 0.81 1.20 35.37
C ALA A 321 -0.15 0.02 35.17
N VAL A 322 -1.45 0.32 35.28
CA VAL A 322 -2.54 -0.68 35.12
C VAL A 322 -2.45 -1.34 33.76
N GLU A 323 -2.43 -2.67 33.72
CA GLU A 323 -2.53 -3.43 32.48
C GLU A 323 -3.83 -3.07 31.75
N VAL A 324 -3.69 -2.70 30.48
CA VAL A 324 -4.86 -2.39 29.63
C VAL A 324 -5.59 -3.69 29.34
N SER A 325 -6.86 -3.78 29.73
CA SER A 325 -7.70 -4.93 29.38
C SER A 325 -8.19 -4.82 27.92
N TYR A 326 -7.98 -5.88 27.16
CA TYR A 326 -8.38 -6.00 25.75
C TYR A 326 -9.61 -6.91 25.59
N ASP A 327 -10.72 -6.57 26.23
CA ASP A 327 -11.93 -7.42 26.29
C ASP A 327 -12.80 -7.34 25.01
N ARG A 328 -12.44 -6.51 24.04
CA ARG A 328 -13.22 -6.22 22.83
C ARG A 328 -12.32 -5.83 21.66
N PRO A 329 -12.83 -5.91 20.42
CA PRO A 329 -12.06 -5.53 19.24
C PRO A 329 -11.40 -4.16 19.41
N THR A 330 -10.09 -4.11 19.29
CA THR A 330 -9.24 -2.97 19.65
C THR A 330 -8.61 -2.34 18.42
N ILE A 331 -8.67 -1.01 18.33
CA ILE A 331 -7.91 -0.21 17.39
C ILE A 331 -6.82 0.50 18.18
N LEU A 332 -5.56 0.13 17.93
CA LEU A 332 -4.42 0.80 18.52
C LEU A 332 -4.16 2.14 17.83
N VAL A 333 -4.06 3.21 18.61
CA VAL A 333 -3.80 4.58 18.10
C VAL A 333 -2.63 5.18 18.86
N GLY A 334 -1.58 5.58 18.17
CA GLY A 334 -0.37 6.15 18.77
C GLY A 334 0.38 7.14 17.86
N ASN A 335 1.45 7.74 18.36
CA ASN A 335 2.39 8.49 17.51
C ASN A 335 3.05 7.52 16.52
N VAL A 336 3.64 6.49 17.07
CA VAL A 336 4.12 5.27 16.41
C VAL A 336 3.55 4.11 17.23
N VAL A 337 3.11 3.04 16.58
CA VAL A 337 2.64 1.81 17.24
C VAL A 337 3.75 0.79 17.10
N GLY A 338 4.40 0.45 18.19
CA GLY A 338 5.49 -0.51 18.20
C GLY A 338 5.00 -1.96 18.08
N VAL A 339 5.91 -2.86 17.69
CA VAL A 339 5.63 -4.31 17.59
C VAL A 339 5.09 -4.88 18.88
N SER A 340 5.55 -4.39 19.97
CA SER A 340 5.17 -4.82 21.31
C SER A 340 3.82 -4.31 21.77
N ASP A 341 3.39 -3.13 21.30
CA ASP A 341 2.02 -2.70 21.52
C ASP A 341 1.05 -3.66 20.81
N ILE A 342 1.44 -4.08 19.60
CA ILE A 342 0.72 -5.07 18.81
C ILE A 342 0.69 -6.44 19.53
N ALA A 343 1.82 -6.87 20.08
CA ALA A 343 1.95 -8.15 20.78
C ALA A 343 1.19 -8.22 22.10
N GLN A 344 0.92 -7.09 22.76
CA GLN A 344 0.11 -7.05 23.98
C GLN A 344 -1.38 -7.30 23.73
N VAL A 345 -1.86 -7.09 22.49
CA VAL A 345 -3.27 -7.33 22.17
C VAL A 345 -3.46 -8.82 21.87
N PRO A 346 -4.38 -9.51 22.56
CA PRO A 346 -4.63 -10.93 22.32
C PRO A 346 -5.00 -11.21 20.86
N HIS A 347 -4.56 -12.35 20.36
CA HIS A 347 -4.80 -12.76 18.98
C HIS A 347 -6.30 -12.71 18.63
N GLY A 348 -6.66 -12.05 17.55
CA GLY A 348 -8.05 -11.85 17.11
C GLY A 348 -8.79 -10.67 17.73
N GLN A 349 -8.20 -9.96 18.72
CA GLN A 349 -8.76 -8.74 19.28
C GLN A 349 -8.24 -7.46 18.61
N LEU A 350 -7.10 -7.52 17.92
CA LEU A 350 -6.58 -6.37 17.19
C LEU A 350 -7.35 -6.16 15.89
N ALA A 351 -8.19 -5.12 15.86
CA ALA A 351 -9.05 -4.78 14.73
C ALA A 351 -8.40 -3.78 13.77
N GLY A 352 -7.36 -3.06 14.21
CA GLY A 352 -6.65 -2.13 13.34
C GLY A 352 -5.64 -1.24 14.04
N ILE A 353 -4.84 -0.53 13.25
CA ILE A 353 -3.74 0.31 13.72
C ILE A 353 -3.84 1.70 13.08
N VAL A 354 -3.62 2.74 13.88
CA VAL A 354 -3.57 4.14 13.43
C VAL A 354 -2.33 4.81 14.00
N CYS A 355 -1.45 5.30 13.13
CA CYS A 355 -0.25 6.03 13.52
C CYS A 355 -0.35 7.50 13.12
N LYS A 356 -0.05 8.41 14.05
CA LYS A 356 0.03 9.85 13.74
C LYS A 356 1.15 10.15 12.75
N GLN A 357 2.27 9.44 12.87
CA GLN A 357 3.45 9.53 12.02
C GLN A 357 3.70 8.21 11.32
N GLY A 358 4.55 8.22 10.31
CA GLY A 358 4.93 7.03 9.56
C GLY A 358 4.44 7.04 8.11
N SER A 359 4.98 6.11 7.33
CA SER A 359 4.69 5.91 5.91
C SER A 359 4.17 4.49 5.65
N ALA A 360 3.76 4.21 4.43
CA ALA A 360 3.41 2.86 3.99
C ALA A 360 4.57 1.85 4.08
N LEU A 361 5.81 2.34 4.21
CA LEU A 361 7.02 1.51 4.32
C LEU A 361 7.54 1.41 5.77
N SER A 362 6.84 1.97 6.75
CA SER A 362 7.23 1.84 8.17
C SER A 362 7.10 0.39 8.64
N HIS A 363 7.90 0.00 9.65
CA HIS A 363 7.86 -1.34 10.24
C HIS A 363 6.46 -1.71 10.73
N THR A 364 5.73 -0.77 11.31
CA THR A 364 4.33 -0.96 11.73
C THR A 364 3.41 -1.29 10.57
N ALA A 365 3.56 -0.60 9.42
CA ALA A 365 2.75 -0.85 8.22
C ALA A 365 3.07 -2.21 7.61
N ILE A 366 4.35 -2.58 7.53
CA ILE A 366 4.81 -3.88 7.02
C ILE A 366 4.26 -5.00 7.91
N LEU A 367 4.38 -4.86 9.23
CA LEU A 367 3.86 -5.83 10.19
C LEU A 367 2.34 -5.96 10.13
N ALA A 368 1.63 -4.84 10.09
CA ALA A 368 0.17 -4.82 9.95
C ALA A 368 -0.27 -5.55 8.67
N SER A 369 0.42 -5.29 7.56
CA SER A 369 0.17 -5.97 6.28
C SER A 369 0.45 -7.49 6.36
N ALA A 370 1.54 -7.90 7.01
CA ALA A 370 1.89 -9.30 7.21
C ALA A 370 0.86 -10.04 8.07
N LEU A 371 0.33 -9.37 9.09
CA LEU A 371 -0.71 -9.90 9.99
C LEU A 371 -2.14 -9.79 9.40
N GLY A 372 -2.32 -9.11 8.26
CA GLY A 372 -3.64 -8.86 7.67
C GLY A 372 -4.49 -7.88 8.48
N ILE A 373 -3.87 -6.98 9.25
CA ILE A 373 -4.53 -6.01 10.11
C ILE A 373 -4.59 -4.67 9.38
N PRO A 374 -5.78 -4.06 9.21
CA PRO A 374 -5.91 -2.75 8.57
C PRO A 374 -5.10 -1.68 9.30
N ALA A 375 -4.33 -0.88 8.56
CA ALA A 375 -3.51 0.18 9.15
C ALA A 375 -3.55 1.47 8.34
N VAL A 376 -3.66 2.59 9.05
CA VAL A 376 -3.58 3.94 8.47
C VAL A 376 -2.49 4.72 9.18
N MET A 377 -1.55 5.24 8.39
CA MET A 377 -0.35 5.91 8.83
C MET A 377 -0.43 7.40 8.55
N GLY A 378 0.37 8.21 9.27
CA GLY A 378 0.53 9.62 8.94
C GLY A 378 -0.75 10.46 9.06
N VAL A 379 -1.65 10.12 9.98
CA VAL A 379 -2.93 10.85 10.16
C VAL A 379 -2.77 12.24 10.80
N GLY A 380 -1.56 12.62 11.19
CA GLY A 380 -1.27 13.91 11.82
C GLY A 380 -1.75 14.00 13.28
N GLU A 381 -1.98 15.20 13.77
CA GLU A 381 -2.31 15.43 15.17
C GLU A 381 -3.74 14.99 15.52
N LEU A 382 -3.86 14.11 16.51
CA LEU A 382 -5.11 13.58 17.04
C LEU A 382 -5.27 13.93 18.52
N PRO A 383 -6.45 14.33 18.97
CA PRO A 383 -6.74 14.56 20.39
C PRO A 383 -6.94 13.23 21.14
N LEU A 384 -5.88 12.41 21.24
CA LEU A 384 -5.93 11.02 21.74
C LEU A 384 -6.72 10.87 23.04
N ARG A 385 -6.49 11.78 24.04
CA ARG A 385 -7.21 11.73 25.34
C ARG A 385 -8.73 11.76 25.21
N LYS A 386 -9.27 12.38 24.13
CA LYS A 386 -10.72 12.45 23.85
C LYS A 386 -11.24 11.24 23.08
N LEU A 387 -10.34 10.53 22.41
CA LEU A 387 -10.67 9.41 21.52
C LEU A 387 -10.57 8.04 22.20
N ILE A 388 -9.75 7.91 23.24
CA ILE A 388 -9.60 6.67 24.03
C ILE A 388 -10.97 6.19 24.53
N GLY A 389 -11.25 4.90 24.33
CA GLY A 389 -12.51 4.26 24.70
C GLY A 389 -13.69 4.58 23.78
N LYS A 390 -13.49 5.33 22.68
CA LYS A 390 -14.53 5.58 21.68
C LYS A 390 -14.46 4.54 20.56
N SER A 391 -15.60 4.29 19.90
CA SER A 391 -15.64 3.43 18.73
C SER A 391 -14.97 4.11 17.54
N ALA A 392 -14.26 3.33 16.72
CA ALA A 392 -13.68 3.81 15.48
C ALA A 392 -13.81 2.75 14.36
N ILE A 393 -13.71 3.22 13.12
CA ILE A 393 -13.62 2.41 11.93
C ILE A 393 -12.37 2.83 11.17
N ILE A 394 -11.58 1.87 10.73
CA ILE A 394 -10.46 2.05 9.82
C ILE A 394 -10.88 1.57 8.45
N ASP A 395 -10.81 2.46 7.47
CA ASP A 395 -10.85 2.13 6.06
C ASP A 395 -9.41 2.12 5.51
N GLY A 396 -8.79 0.96 5.58
CA GLY A 396 -7.43 0.73 5.07
C GLY A 396 -7.36 0.69 3.54
N TYR A 397 -8.48 0.75 2.81
CA TYR A 397 -8.50 0.88 1.35
C TYR A 397 -8.35 2.34 0.92
N GLN A 398 -8.99 3.26 1.67
CA GLN A 398 -8.97 4.68 1.37
C GLN A 398 -8.03 5.49 2.29
N GLY A 399 -7.40 4.86 3.27
CA GLY A 399 -6.56 5.54 4.25
C GLY A 399 -7.35 6.46 5.18
N ARG A 400 -8.59 6.09 5.52
CA ARG A 400 -9.48 6.90 6.37
C ARG A 400 -9.73 6.25 7.73
N VAL A 401 -9.84 7.09 8.76
CA VAL A 401 -10.21 6.66 10.10
C VAL A 401 -11.41 7.45 10.56
N HIS A 402 -12.54 6.78 10.80
CA HIS A 402 -13.77 7.38 11.32
C HIS A 402 -13.84 7.18 12.82
N PHE A 403 -13.85 8.27 13.58
CA PHE A 403 -14.04 8.23 15.04
C PHE A 403 -15.50 8.50 15.39
N GLN A 404 -16.07 7.71 16.31
CA GLN A 404 -17.46 7.79 16.73
C GLN A 404 -18.44 7.74 15.52
N PRO A 405 -18.33 6.73 14.64
CA PRO A 405 -19.15 6.63 13.44
C PRO A 405 -20.64 6.55 13.81
N SER A 406 -21.49 7.07 12.93
CA SER A 406 -22.94 6.91 13.05
C SER A 406 -23.34 5.43 13.01
N THR A 407 -24.51 5.10 13.54
CA THR A 407 -25.02 3.71 13.52
C THR A 407 -25.17 3.18 12.11
N ALA A 408 -25.59 4.04 11.16
CA ALA A 408 -25.74 3.71 9.74
C ALA A 408 -24.37 3.41 9.10
N LEU A 409 -23.39 4.30 9.27
CA LEU A 409 -22.03 4.12 8.76
C LEU A 409 -21.39 2.84 9.32
N ARG A 410 -21.54 2.59 10.63
CA ARG A 410 -21.03 1.37 11.25
C ARG A 410 -21.68 0.10 10.69
N ALA A 411 -22.98 0.12 10.44
CA ALA A 411 -23.70 -1.01 9.86
C ALA A 411 -23.18 -1.32 8.45
N GLU A 412 -22.92 -0.28 7.65
CA GLU A 412 -22.40 -0.42 6.30
C GLU A 412 -20.98 -1.01 6.30
N PHE A 413 -20.06 -0.50 7.12
CA PHE A 413 -18.71 -1.07 7.22
C PHE A 413 -18.70 -2.50 7.79
N ILE A 414 -19.65 -2.85 8.68
CA ILE A 414 -19.83 -4.24 9.12
C ILE A 414 -20.25 -5.13 7.95
N ARG A 415 -21.17 -4.65 7.10
CA ARG A 415 -21.61 -5.37 5.89
C ARG A 415 -20.43 -5.60 4.94
N LEU A 416 -19.64 -4.53 4.65
CA LEU A 416 -18.45 -4.61 3.80
C LEU A 416 -17.40 -5.59 4.35
N ALA A 417 -17.08 -5.48 5.64
CA ALA A 417 -16.13 -6.39 6.29
C ALA A 417 -16.59 -7.86 6.27
N ARG A 418 -17.90 -8.11 6.40
CA ARG A 418 -18.46 -9.46 6.28
C ARG A 418 -18.35 -9.99 4.85
N GLN A 419 -18.71 -9.20 3.85
CA GLN A 419 -18.56 -9.57 2.45
C GLN A 419 -17.11 -9.89 2.11
N ASP A 420 -16.17 -9.08 2.60
CA ASP A 420 -14.72 -9.31 2.43
C ASP A 420 -14.29 -10.65 3.04
N SER A 421 -14.75 -10.95 4.27
CA SER A 421 -14.41 -12.22 4.94
C SER A 421 -15.02 -13.43 4.24
N GLU A 422 -16.27 -13.33 3.78
CA GLU A 422 -16.94 -14.41 3.04
C GLU A 422 -16.26 -14.67 1.69
N PHE A 423 -15.86 -13.60 1.00
CA PHE A 423 -15.11 -13.71 -0.25
C PHE A 423 -13.75 -14.39 -0.04
N ASP A 424 -12.97 -13.96 0.95
CA ASP A 424 -11.67 -14.57 1.24
C ASP A 424 -11.81 -16.06 1.61
N LYS A 425 -12.84 -16.43 2.40
CA LYS A 425 -13.17 -17.84 2.69
C LYS A 425 -13.56 -18.63 1.44
N SER A 426 -14.25 -18.00 0.49
CA SER A 426 -14.59 -18.65 -0.78
C SER A 426 -13.36 -18.98 -1.60
N LEU A 427 -12.34 -18.09 -1.55
CA LEU A 427 -11.07 -18.25 -2.23
C LEU A 427 -10.18 -19.35 -1.62
N GLU A 428 -10.32 -19.64 -0.32
CA GLU A 428 -9.57 -20.73 0.33
C GLU A 428 -9.82 -22.10 -0.35
N LYS A 429 -11.02 -22.30 -0.87
CA LYS A 429 -11.38 -23.54 -1.62
C LYS A 429 -10.56 -23.71 -2.90
N LEU A 430 -9.99 -22.64 -3.42
CA LEU A 430 -9.18 -22.67 -4.64
C LEU A 430 -7.72 -23.01 -4.36
N ARG A 431 -7.30 -23.06 -3.09
CA ARG A 431 -5.90 -23.22 -2.67
C ARG A 431 -5.21 -24.38 -3.38
N ASP A 432 -5.80 -25.54 -3.34
CA ASP A 432 -5.19 -26.79 -3.81
C ASP A 432 -5.54 -27.09 -5.29
N LEU A 433 -6.35 -26.25 -5.93
CA LEU A 433 -6.67 -26.38 -7.35
C LEU A 433 -5.57 -25.74 -8.22
N PRO A 434 -5.29 -26.30 -9.43
CA PRO A 434 -4.36 -25.68 -10.37
C PRO A 434 -4.89 -24.33 -10.85
N ALA A 435 -4.01 -23.36 -11.07
CA ALA A 435 -4.35 -22.12 -11.74
C ALA A 435 -4.38 -22.35 -13.26
N GLU A 436 -5.55 -22.66 -13.79
CA GLU A 436 -5.78 -23.02 -15.17
C GLU A 436 -6.96 -22.23 -15.73
N THR A 437 -6.81 -21.62 -16.90
CA THR A 437 -7.89 -20.90 -17.58
C THR A 437 -9.00 -21.85 -18.04
N LEU A 438 -10.17 -21.30 -18.41
CA LEU A 438 -11.31 -22.09 -18.90
C LEU A 438 -10.99 -22.92 -20.16
N ASP A 439 -10.00 -22.52 -20.94
CA ASP A 439 -9.49 -23.20 -22.15
C ASP A 439 -8.22 -23.98 -21.91
N GLY A 440 -7.86 -24.28 -20.64
CA GLY A 440 -6.80 -25.23 -20.28
C GLY A 440 -5.37 -24.67 -20.28
N PHE A 441 -5.20 -23.33 -20.30
CA PHE A 441 -3.87 -22.74 -20.18
C PHE A 441 -3.47 -22.67 -18.70
N ARG A 442 -2.42 -23.42 -18.33
CA ARG A 442 -1.91 -23.47 -16.96
C ARG A 442 -0.90 -22.37 -16.66
N VAL A 443 -1.02 -21.76 -15.49
CA VAL A 443 -0.12 -20.75 -14.94
C VAL A 443 0.43 -21.22 -13.61
N ASN A 444 1.73 -21.02 -13.37
CA ASN A 444 2.35 -21.31 -12.09
C ASN A 444 2.16 -20.10 -11.15
N MET A 445 1.65 -20.35 -9.96
CA MET A 445 1.42 -19.34 -8.93
C MET A 445 2.57 -19.35 -7.94
N LEU A 446 3.45 -18.35 -8.03
CA LEU A 446 4.68 -18.27 -7.26
C LEU A 446 4.61 -17.11 -6.24
N VAL A 447 5.42 -17.20 -5.18
CA VAL A 447 5.55 -16.12 -4.19
C VAL A 447 6.82 -15.31 -4.37
N ASN A 448 6.73 -14.01 -4.05
CA ASN A 448 7.87 -13.16 -3.76
C ASN A 448 8.14 -13.23 -2.27
N THR A 449 9.39 -13.47 -1.88
CA THR A 449 9.82 -13.54 -0.49
C THR A 449 11.25 -13.03 -0.32
N GLY A 450 11.60 -12.59 0.86
CA GLY A 450 12.95 -12.17 1.21
C GLY A 450 13.38 -12.69 2.58
N LEU A 451 12.41 -13.17 3.35
CA LEU A 451 12.60 -13.65 4.70
C LEU A 451 12.12 -15.11 4.84
N LEU A 452 12.73 -15.85 5.77
CA LEU A 452 12.32 -17.23 6.07
C LEU A 452 10.87 -17.32 6.58
N SER A 453 10.40 -16.27 7.22
CA SER A 453 9.05 -16.11 7.75
C SER A 453 7.95 -16.11 6.69
N ASP A 454 8.23 -15.59 5.50
CA ASP A 454 7.25 -15.48 4.41
C ASP A 454 6.91 -16.84 3.78
N ILE A 455 7.74 -17.85 4.04
CA ILE A 455 7.64 -19.18 3.43
C ILE A 455 6.34 -19.87 3.86
N SER A 456 6.08 -19.93 5.17
CA SER A 456 4.90 -20.61 5.72
C SER A 456 3.57 -20.00 5.21
N PRO A 457 3.37 -18.67 5.23
CA PRO A 457 2.20 -18.05 4.61
C PRO A 457 2.05 -18.36 3.12
N GLY A 458 3.17 -18.37 2.37
CA GLY A 458 3.16 -18.73 0.95
C GLY A 458 2.63 -20.14 0.70
N LEU A 459 3.17 -21.11 1.43
CA LEU A 459 2.77 -22.51 1.34
C LEU A 459 1.31 -22.73 1.76
N GLN A 460 0.87 -22.09 2.86
CA GLN A 460 -0.51 -22.15 3.35
C GLN A 460 -1.52 -21.60 2.35
N ARG A 461 -1.13 -20.63 1.53
CA ARG A 461 -1.99 -20.04 0.48
C ARG A 461 -1.85 -20.70 -0.89
N GLY A 462 -1.13 -21.83 -0.98
CA GLY A 462 -1.05 -22.66 -2.17
C GLY A 462 -0.01 -22.20 -3.19
N ALA A 463 1.12 -21.62 -2.74
CA ALA A 463 2.24 -21.30 -3.61
C ALA A 463 2.84 -22.57 -4.24
N GLU A 464 3.08 -22.52 -5.54
CA GLU A 464 3.70 -23.60 -6.31
C GLU A 464 5.23 -23.49 -6.37
N GLY A 465 5.81 -22.48 -5.73
CA GLY A 465 7.23 -22.21 -5.65
C GLY A 465 7.53 -20.76 -5.29
N VAL A 466 8.81 -20.37 -5.38
CA VAL A 466 9.27 -18.98 -5.20
C VAL A 466 9.73 -18.44 -6.56
N GLY A 467 9.08 -17.38 -7.03
CA GLY A 467 9.47 -16.70 -8.28
C GLY A 467 10.49 -15.60 -8.08
N LEU A 468 10.59 -15.07 -6.85
CA LEU A 468 11.62 -14.11 -6.47
C LEU A 468 11.96 -14.27 -4.98
N TYR A 469 13.13 -14.81 -4.69
CA TYR A 469 13.77 -14.69 -3.39
C TYR A 469 14.76 -13.53 -3.41
N ARG A 470 14.53 -12.54 -2.53
CA ARG A 470 15.34 -11.32 -2.42
C ARG A 470 16.52 -11.57 -1.49
N THR A 471 17.69 -11.84 -2.08
CA THR A 471 18.89 -12.17 -1.30
C THR A 471 19.54 -10.97 -0.62
N GLU A 472 19.17 -9.76 -0.99
CA GLU A 472 19.70 -8.52 -0.40
C GLU A 472 19.25 -8.31 1.05
N ILE A 473 18.10 -8.83 1.47
CA ILE A 473 17.57 -8.61 2.81
C ILE A 473 18.51 -9.11 3.92
N PRO A 474 19.04 -10.34 3.88
CA PRO A 474 20.08 -10.76 4.83
C PRO A 474 21.28 -9.83 4.87
N PHE A 475 21.73 -9.29 3.72
CA PHE A 475 22.85 -8.36 3.67
C PHE A 475 22.55 -7.04 4.36
N MET A 476 21.31 -6.56 4.28
CA MET A 476 20.91 -5.29 4.88
C MET A 476 20.75 -5.38 6.41
N VAL A 477 20.52 -6.56 6.94
CA VAL A 477 20.32 -6.78 8.39
C VAL A 477 21.67 -6.93 9.14
N HIS A 478 22.73 -7.40 8.47
CA HIS A 478 24.06 -7.59 9.06
C HIS A 478 24.86 -6.27 9.11
N GLU A 479 25.85 -6.22 10.01
CA GLU A 479 26.81 -5.11 10.14
C GLU A 479 28.04 -5.25 9.22
N SER A 480 28.13 -6.36 8.50
CA SER A 480 29.19 -6.69 7.54
C SER A 480 28.64 -7.60 6.45
N PHE A 481 29.40 -7.79 5.37
CA PHE A 481 29.02 -8.76 4.35
C PHE A 481 28.87 -10.16 4.95
N PRO A 482 27.69 -10.81 4.79
CA PRO A 482 27.48 -12.18 5.29
C PRO A 482 28.49 -13.15 4.67
N THR A 483 29.07 -14.01 5.49
CA THR A 483 30.00 -15.07 5.06
C THR A 483 29.31 -16.08 4.14
N GLU A 484 30.08 -16.86 3.36
CA GLU A 484 29.55 -17.96 2.56
C GLU A 484 28.72 -18.94 3.40
N GLU A 485 29.14 -19.21 4.64
CA GLU A 485 28.45 -20.15 5.53
C GLU A 485 27.11 -19.61 6.07
N GLU A 486 27.05 -18.33 6.41
CA GLU A 486 25.79 -17.68 6.82
C GLU A 486 24.78 -17.65 5.68
N GLN A 487 25.20 -17.27 4.49
CA GLN A 487 24.37 -17.30 3.31
C GLN A 487 23.89 -18.72 2.97
N PHE A 488 24.79 -19.71 3.04
CA PHE A 488 24.47 -21.12 2.81
C PHE A 488 23.34 -21.61 3.74
N ARG A 489 23.40 -21.31 5.04
CA ARG A 489 22.37 -21.73 6.00
C ARG A 489 21.00 -21.18 5.64
N VAL A 490 20.92 -19.89 5.30
CA VAL A 490 19.67 -19.25 4.90
C VAL A 490 19.14 -19.86 3.60
N TYR A 491 19.98 -19.94 2.57
CA TYR A 491 19.54 -20.45 1.26
C TYR A 491 19.15 -21.93 1.33
N ARG A 492 19.87 -22.74 2.12
CA ARG A 492 19.55 -24.15 2.32
C ARG A 492 18.19 -24.33 2.96
N GLU A 493 17.85 -23.51 3.96
CA GLU A 493 16.56 -23.58 4.65
C GLU A 493 15.42 -23.21 3.71
N VAL A 494 15.56 -22.15 2.90
CA VAL A 494 14.57 -21.76 1.89
C VAL A 494 14.34 -22.89 0.88
N LEU A 495 15.41 -23.42 0.30
CA LEU A 495 15.32 -24.52 -0.68
C LEU A 495 14.66 -25.76 -0.07
N ARG A 496 15.01 -26.12 1.17
CA ARG A 496 14.46 -27.28 1.87
C ARG A 496 12.96 -27.16 2.13
N GLN A 497 12.49 -25.99 2.55
CA GLN A 497 11.07 -25.80 2.87
C GLN A 497 10.19 -25.83 1.61
N PHE A 498 10.68 -25.37 0.48
CA PHE A 498 9.94 -25.45 -0.79
C PHE A 498 10.14 -26.76 -1.56
N HIS A 499 11.15 -27.56 -1.24
CA HIS A 499 11.42 -28.80 -1.99
C HIS A 499 10.18 -29.70 -2.09
N PRO A 500 9.83 -30.26 -3.28
CA PRO A 500 10.53 -30.18 -4.58
C PRO A 500 10.15 -28.98 -5.47
N ARG A 501 9.40 -27.99 -4.95
CA ARG A 501 8.94 -26.81 -5.70
C ARG A 501 10.13 -25.91 -6.04
N PRO A 502 10.12 -25.24 -7.22
CA PRO A 502 11.23 -24.39 -7.65
C PRO A 502 11.36 -23.13 -6.79
N VAL A 503 12.60 -22.71 -6.59
CA VAL A 503 12.96 -21.47 -5.90
C VAL A 503 13.89 -20.65 -6.77
N THR A 504 13.43 -19.49 -7.25
CA THR A 504 14.25 -18.56 -8.00
C THR A 504 14.90 -17.57 -7.06
N MET A 505 16.22 -17.69 -6.86
CA MET A 505 17.02 -16.77 -6.05
C MET A 505 17.65 -15.70 -6.94
N ARG A 506 17.34 -14.44 -6.66
CA ARG A 506 17.98 -13.31 -7.31
C ARG A 506 19.35 -13.08 -6.67
N THR A 507 20.41 -12.94 -7.48
CA THR A 507 21.72 -12.53 -6.96
C THR A 507 21.61 -11.12 -6.38
N LEU A 508 22.58 -10.74 -5.57
CA LEU A 508 22.57 -9.53 -4.77
C LEU A 508 22.21 -8.29 -5.60
N ASP A 509 21.12 -7.62 -5.18
CA ASP A 509 20.61 -6.39 -5.79
C ASP A 509 20.67 -5.24 -4.77
N ILE A 510 21.87 -4.74 -4.52
CA ILE A 510 22.17 -3.57 -3.68
C ILE A 510 22.59 -2.39 -4.56
N GLY A 511 22.54 -1.18 -4.00
CA GLY A 511 22.71 0.10 -4.72
C GLY A 511 21.34 0.73 -5.06
N GLY A 512 21.36 1.95 -5.54
CA GLY A 512 20.15 2.71 -5.79
C GLY A 512 19.40 3.04 -4.49
N ASP A 513 18.20 2.49 -4.33
CA ASP A 513 17.34 2.63 -3.14
C ASP A 513 17.61 1.58 -2.04
N LYS A 514 18.67 0.76 -2.19
CA LYS A 514 19.04 -0.34 -1.28
C LYS A 514 20.50 -0.23 -0.83
N PRO A 515 20.86 0.81 -0.09
CA PRO A 515 22.21 0.96 0.42
C PRO A 515 22.53 -0.09 1.49
N LEU A 516 23.82 -0.43 1.62
CA LEU A 516 24.31 -1.22 2.76
C LEU A 516 24.87 -0.28 3.82
N PRO A 517 24.50 -0.50 5.11
CA PRO A 517 24.94 0.34 6.21
C PRO A 517 26.47 0.47 6.33
N TYR A 518 27.12 -0.65 6.17
CA TYR A 518 28.57 -0.81 6.32
C TYR A 518 29.33 -0.60 4.99
N PHE A 519 28.62 -0.28 3.90
CA PHE A 519 29.19 -0.01 2.59
C PHE A 519 28.46 1.18 1.93
N PRO A 520 28.62 2.40 2.45
CA PRO A 520 27.93 3.57 1.91
C PRO A 520 28.46 3.93 0.54
N VAL A 521 27.55 4.02 -0.44
CA VAL A 521 27.82 4.48 -1.81
C VAL A 521 27.09 5.80 -2.00
N GLN A 522 27.81 6.87 -2.33
CA GLN A 522 27.22 8.16 -2.64
C GLN A 522 27.27 8.38 -4.17
N GLU A 523 26.12 8.56 -4.78
CA GLU A 523 25.95 8.79 -6.21
C GLU A 523 24.91 9.89 -6.43
N ASP A 524 25.14 10.74 -7.43
CA ASP A 524 24.19 11.80 -7.79
C ASP A 524 22.87 11.24 -8.35
N ASN A 525 22.90 10.08 -8.99
CA ASN A 525 21.74 9.39 -9.56
C ASN A 525 21.76 7.89 -9.18
N PRO A 526 21.44 7.54 -7.93
CA PRO A 526 21.61 6.17 -7.41
C PRO A 526 20.91 5.09 -8.24
N TYR A 527 19.71 5.39 -8.76
CA TYR A 527 18.95 4.43 -9.59
C TYR A 527 19.62 4.11 -10.95
N LEU A 528 20.45 5.00 -11.47
CA LEU A 528 21.16 4.84 -12.74
C LEU A 528 22.60 4.39 -12.55
N GLY A 529 23.05 4.25 -11.31
CA GLY A 529 24.43 4.05 -10.93
C GLY A 529 24.83 2.59 -10.70
N TRP A 530 25.58 2.38 -9.66
CA TRP A 530 26.25 1.13 -9.28
C TRP A 530 25.31 0.22 -8.51
N ARG A 531 24.56 -0.61 -9.23
CA ARG A 531 23.47 -1.43 -8.67
C ARG A 531 23.47 -2.84 -9.26
N GLY A 532 23.07 -3.83 -8.46
CA GLY A 532 22.82 -5.19 -8.89
C GLY A 532 24.05 -5.87 -9.49
N ILE A 533 23.93 -6.38 -10.72
CA ILE A 533 25.03 -7.12 -11.37
C ILE A 533 26.29 -6.25 -11.57
N ARG A 534 26.15 -4.92 -11.76
CA ARG A 534 27.28 -4.02 -11.90
C ARG A 534 28.15 -4.02 -10.65
N PHE A 535 27.50 -3.91 -9.47
CA PHE A 535 28.16 -3.98 -8.18
C PHE A 535 28.86 -5.34 -7.98
N THR A 536 28.14 -6.43 -8.25
CA THR A 536 28.66 -7.78 -7.97
C THR A 536 29.80 -8.19 -8.92
N LEU A 537 29.83 -7.70 -10.15
CA LEU A 537 30.95 -7.94 -11.08
C LEU A 537 32.21 -7.15 -10.70
N ASP A 538 32.05 -5.95 -10.12
CA ASP A 538 33.17 -5.16 -9.61
C ASP A 538 33.73 -5.71 -8.28
N HIS A 539 32.92 -6.55 -7.57
CA HIS A 539 33.32 -7.27 -6.35
C HIS A 539 33.22 -8.79 -6.54
N PRO A 540 34.05 -9.39 -7.41
CA PRO A 540 33.94 -10.80 -7.77
C PRO A 540 34.13 -11.78 -6.59
N GLU A 541 34.83 -11.36 -5.53
CA GLU A 541 35.00 -12.14 -4.29
C GLU A 541 33.68 -12.30 -3.52
N ILE A 542 32.85 -11.21 -3.41
CA ILE A 542 31.54 -11.24 -2.79
C ILE A 542 30.60 -12.07 -3.65
N PHE A 543 30.61 -11.84 -4.96
CA PHE A 543 29.78 -12.56 -5.90
C PHE A 543 30.07 -14.06 -5.93
N LEU A 544 31.36 -14.43 -5.94
CA LEU A 544 31.79 -15.83 -5.90
C LEU A 544 31.33 -16.53 -4.60
N GLY A 545 31.45 -15.85 -3.45
CA GLY A 545 30.95 -16.34 -2.16
C GLY A 545 29.45 -16.60 -2.20
N GLN A 546 28.65 -15.68 -2.77
CA GLN A 546 27.21 -15.85 -2.92
C GLN A 546 26.87 -17.03 -3.86
N ILE A 547 27.51 -17.13 -5.02
CA ILE A 547 27.28 -18.22 -5.97
C ILE A 547 27.62 -19.57 -5.34
N ARG A 548 28.74 -19.67 -4.61
CA ARG A 548 29.13 -20.91 -3.91
C ARG A 548 28.11 -21.30 -2.85
N ALA A 549 27.64 -20.33 -2.04
CA ALA A 549 26.62 -20.57 -1.03
C ALA A 549 25.30 -21.10 -1.65
N MET A 550 24.84 -20.52 -2.78
CA MET A 550 23.65 -20.97 -3.51
C MET A 550 23.83 -22.40 -4.04
N LEU A 551 24.98 -22.70 -4.65
CA LEU A 551 25.26 -24.04 -5.21
C LEU A 551 25.36 -25.10 -4.10
N ARG A 552 26.06 -24.81 -3.00
CA ARG A 552 26.12 -25.70 -1.82
C ARG A 552 24.73 -25.96 -1.25
N ALA A 553 23.93 -24.90 -1.13
CA ALA A 553 22.57 -25.00 -0.63
C ALA A 553 21.67 -25.89 -1.50
N ASN A 554 21.92 -25.97 -2.81
CA ASN A 554 21.14 -26.75 -3.76
C ASN A 554 21.53 -28.24 -3.81
N GLU A 555 22.69 -28.62 -3.25
CA GLU A 555 23.15 -30.00 -3.30
C GLU A 555 22.11 -30.99 -2.77
N GLY A 556 21.72 -31.97 -3.58
CA GLY A 556 20.71 -32.98 -3.28
C GLY A 556 19.25 -32.49 -3.26
N LEU A 557 18.98 -31.18 -3.40
CA LEU A 557 17.61 -30.63 -3.52
C LEU A 557 17.20 -30.37 -4.97
N ASN A 558 18.10 -29.86 -5.78
CA ASN A 558 17.92 -29.60 -7.22
C ASN A 558 16.68 -28.77 -7.58
N ASN A 559 16.31 -27.83 -6.73
CA ASN A 559 15.15 -26.94 -6.94
C ASN A 559 15.53 -25.45 -7.04
N LEU A 560 16.81 -25.11 -7.05
CA LEU A 560 17.32 -23.77 -7.24
C LEU A 560 17.24 -23.31 -8.70
N LYS A 561 16.79 -22.07 -8.91
CA LYS A 561 17.00 -21.27 -10.14
C LYS A 561 17.75 -19.99 -9.73
N ILE A 562 18.73 -19.56 -10.53
CA ILE A 562 19.50 -18.31 -10.27
C ILE A 562 19.03 -17.22 -11.24
N MET A 563 18.79 -16.02 -10.74
CA MET A 563 18.31 -14.87 -11.51
C MET A 563 19.22 -13.65 -11.32
N LEU A 564 19.68 -13.06 -12.41
CA LEU A 564 20.57 -11.89 -12.42
C LEU A 564 19.76 -10.59 -12.51
N PRO A 565 19.91 -9.64 -11.58
CA PRO A 565 19.24 -8.34 -11.63
C PRO A 565 20.01 -7.34 -12.49
N MET A 566 19.35 -6.27 -12.96
CA MET A 566 19.93 -5.08 -13.57
C MET A 566 20.84 -5.35 -14.79
N VAL A 567 20.66 -6.46 -15.48
CA VAL A 567 21.43 -6.80 -16.68
C VAL A 567 21.15 -5.79 -17.79
N SER A 568 22.19 -5.29 -18.40
CA SER A 568 22.13 -4.31 -19.50
C SER A 568 22.95 -4.71 -20.74
N SER A 569 23.84 -5.70 -20.62
CA SER A 569 24.70 -6.17 -21.71
C SER A 569 24.88 -7.69 -21.71
N VAL A 570 25.33 -8.24 -22.86
CA VAL A 570 25.66 -9.66 -22.99
C VAL A 570 26.91 -10.01 -22.18
N ASP A 571 27.89 -9.10 -22.13
CA ASP A 571 29.16 -9.29 -21.44
C ASP A 571 28.99 -9.50 -19.93
N GLU A 572 27.97 -8.85 -19.33
CA GLU A 572 27.63 -9.05 -17.91
C GLU A 572 27.17 -10.52 -17.66
N VAL A 573 26.37 -11.06 -18.57
CA VAL A 573 25.89 -12.45 -18.52
C VAL A 573 27.05 -13.43 -18.70
N ASP A 574 27.94 -13.18 -19.68
CA ASP A 574 29.10 -14.03 -19.93
C ASP A 574 30.07 -14.02 -18.74
N SER A 575 30.32 -12.85 -18.13
CA SER A 575 31.14 -12.70 -16.92
C SER A 575 30.58 -13.49 -15.74
N PHE A 576 29.25 -13.47 -15.54
CA PHE A 576 28.59 -14.29 -14.53
C PHE A 576 28.82 -15.79 -14.80
N PHE A 577 28.65 -16.26 -16.02
CA PHE A 577 28.89 -17.69 -16.36
C PHE A 577 30.34 -18.11 -16.16
N GLU A 578 31.32 -17.22 -16.29
CA GLU A 578 32.70 -17.52 -15.93
C GLU A 578 32.85 -17.73 -14.41
N LEU A 579 32.24 -16.86 -13.59
CA LEU A 579 32.25 -17.03 -12.13
C LEU A 579 31.51 -18.30 -11.68
N LEU A 580 30.37 -18.60 -12.30
CA LEU A 580 29.61 -19.82 -12.02
C LEU A 580 30.44 -21.07 -12.32
N ARG A 581 31.14 -21.11 -13.47
CA ARG A 581 32.02 -22.24 -13.82
C ARG A 581 33.20 -22.37 -12.81
N LYS A 582 33.79 -21.26 -12.36
CA LYS A 582 34.83 -21.24 -11.32
C LYS A 582 34.29 -21.80 -10.01
N ALA A 583 33.12 -21.35 -9.56
CA ALA A 583 32.46 -21.86 -8.33
C ALA A 583 32.19 -23.37 -8.40
N MET A 584 31.56 -23.84 -9.48
CA MET A 584 31.25 -25.26 -9.67
C MET A 584 32.52 -26.13 -9.68
N LYS A 585 33.57 -25.67 -10.37
CA LYS A 585 34.87 -26.39 -10.38
C LYS A 585 35.50 -26.47 -9.00
N ALA A 586 35.47 -25.39 -8.24
CA ALA A 586 36.01 -25.37 -6.87
C ALA A 586 35.24 -26.35 -5.96
N LEU A 587 33.91 -26.28 -5.95
CA LEU A 587 33.04 -27.15 -5.15
C LEU A 587 33.18 -28.63 -5.53
N ASN A 588 33.29 -28.94 -6.82
CA ASN A 588 33.53 -30.31 -7.27
C ASN A 588 34.93 -30.84 -6.79
N ASN A 589 35.93 -29.98 -6.77
CA ASN A 589 37.25 -30.34 -6.20
C ASN A 589 37.22 -30.58 -4.66
N GLU A 590 36.26 -29.93 -3.98
CA GLU A 590 35.98 -30.14 -2.53
C GLU A 590 35.14 -31.40 -2.30
N GLY A 591 34.75 -32.15 -3.33
CA GLY A 591 34.04 -33.42 -3.24
C GLY A 591 32.52 -33.32 -3.27
N LEU A 592 31.96 -32.13 -3.51
CA LEU A 592 30.50 -31.90 -3.66
C LEU A 592 30.05 -32.22 -5.10
N LYS A 593 28.87 -32.82 -5.24
CA LYS A 593 28.26 -33.09 -6.56
C LYS A 593 27.33 -31.94 -6.94
N ILE A 594 27.85 -30.97 -7.67
CA ILE A 594 27.09 -29.80 -8.06
C ILE A 594 26.58 -29.92 -9.50
N GLU A 595 25.27 -29.94 -9.65
CA GLU A 595 24.59 -29.78 -10.95
C GLU A 595 24.41 -28.31 -11.28
N LYS A 596 24.51 -27.95 -12.54
CA LYS A 596 24.27 -26.56 -12.97
C LYS A 596 22.78 -26.23 -12.80
N PRO A 597 22.42 -25.28 -11.94
CA PRO A 597 21.03 -24.84 -11.84
C PRO A 597 20.61 -24.03 -13.09
N PRO A 598 19.31 -23.95 -13.41
CA PRO A 598 18.80 -23.02 -14.42
C PRO A 598 19.17 -21.60 -14.08
N VAL A 599 19.61 -20.83 -15.08
CA VAL A 599 20.01 -19.43 -14.95
C VAL A 599 19.15 -18.56 -15.84
N GLY A 600 18.63 -17.47 -15.28
CA GLY A 600 17.86 -16.48 -16.02
C GLY A 600 18.26 -15.04 -15.62
N ILE A 601 17.62 -14.09 -16.25
CA ILE A 601 17.81 -12.66 -15.97
C ILE A 601 16.50 -12.00 -15.58
N MET A 602 16.60 -10.92 -14.81
CA MET A 602 15.50 -10.00 -14.62
C MET A 602 15.52 -8.94 -15.75
N VAL A 603 14.46 -8.93 -16.56
CA VAL A 603 14.29 -7.93 -17.61
C VAL A 603 13.61 -6.71 -16.99
N GLU A 604 14.43 -5.77 -16.60
CA GLU A 604 14.00 -4.55 -15.90
C GLU A 604 14.72 -3.29 -16.44
N VAL A 605 15.86 -3.46 -17.11
CA VAL A 605 16.55 -2.39 -17.84
C VAL A 605 16.06 -2.41 -19.30
N PRO A 606 15.57 -1.30 -19.87
CA PRO A 606 15.01 -1.30 -21.23
C PRO A 606 15.96 -1.78 -22.33
N ALA A 607 17.27 -1.59 -22.17
CA ALA A 607 18.28 -2.08 -23.12
C ALA A 607 18.21 -3.60 -23.32
N THR A 608 17.93 -4.34 -22.25
CA THR A 608 17.89 -5.81 -22.24
C THR A 608 16.82 -6.37 -23.19
N MET A 609 15.67 -5.66 -23.33
CA MET A 609 14.61 -6.11 -24.24
C MET A 609 15.10 -6.29 -25.69
N PHE A 610 16.05 -5.44 -26.11
CA PHE A 610 16.59 -5.48 -27.47
C PHE A 610 17.77 -6.45 -27.65
N LEU A 611 18.23 -7.06 -26.54
CA LEU A 611 19.36 -8.00 -26.55
C LEU A 611 18.94 -9.45 -26.28
N LEU A 612 17.64 -9.72 -26.13
CA LEU A 612 17.13 -11.07 -25.84
C LEU A 612 17.54 -12.10 -26.92
N ASP A 613 17.60 -11.70 -28.18
CA ASP A 613 18.04 -12.57 -29.28
C ASP A 613 19.52 -13.02 -29.13
N TYR A 614 20.36 -12.16 -28.55
CA TYR A 614 21.77 -12.46 -28.30
C TYR A 614 22.01 -13.22 -27.00
N MET A 615 21.10 -13.09 -26.03
CA MET A 615 21.21 -13.74 -24.72
C MET A 615 20.47 -15.10 -24.65
N GLY A 616 19.45 -15.31 -25.49
CA GLY A 616 18.51 -16.40 -25.37
C GLY A 616 19.14 -17.78 -25.27
N TRP A 617 20.16 -18.10 -26.08
CA TRP A 617 20.83 -19.41 -26.05
C TRP A 617 21.71 -19.65 -24.80
N ARG A 618 21.97 -18.61 -23.99
CA ARG A 618 22.73 -18.66 -22.73
C ARG A 618 21.83 -18.92 -21.53
N LEU A 619 20.56 -18.54 -21.64
CA LEU A 619 19.62 -18.44 -20.52
C LEU A 619 18.57 -19.57 -20.59
N ASP A 620 18.04 -19.93 -19.43
CA ASP A 620 16.99 -20.92 -19.30
C ASP A 620 15.60 -20.25 -19.15
N PHE A 621 15.55 -19.02 -18.60
CA PHE A 621 14.31 -18.27 -18.38
C PHE A 621 14.56 -16.76 -18.28
N VAL A 622 13.47 -15.98 -18.36
CA VAL A 622 13.46 -14.56 -18.01
C VAL A 622 12.36 -14.26 -17.01
N SER A 623 12.61 -13.28 -16.16
CA SER A 623 11.60 -12.74 -15.24
C SER A 623 11.46 -11.23 -15.46
N ILE A 624 10.23 -10.75 -15.62
CA ILE A 624 10.02 -9.33 -15.89
C ILE A 624 9.86 -8.59 -14.57
N GLY A 625 10.79 -7.64 -14.29
CA GLY A 625 10.77 -6.75 -13.14
C GLY A 625 9.98 -5.47 -13.45
N THR A 626 8.65 -5.51 -13.40
CA THR A 626 7.78 -4.43 -13.90
C THR A 626 7.95 -3.10 -13.18
N ASN A 627 8.36 -3.08 -11.92
CA ASN A 627 8.52 -1.83 -11.16
C ASN A 627 9.68 -1.01 -11.72
N ASP A 628 10.87 -1.60 -11.82
CA ASP A 628 12.06 -0.92 -12.33
C ASP A 628 11.97 -0.70 -13.85
N LEU A 629 11.40 -1.66 -14.59
CA LEU A 629 11.14 -1.48 -16.03
C LEU A 629 10.24 -0.27 -16.29
N THR A 630 9.16 -0.09 -15.52
CA THR A 630 8.26 1.07 -15.66
C THR A 630 8.99 2.36 -15.32
N GLN A 631 9.77 2.39 -14.24
CA GLN A 631 10.56 3.52 -13.81
C GLN A 631 11.53 3.99 -14.91
N TYR A 632 12.28 3.07 -15.51
CA TYR A 632 13.24 3.40 -16.55
C TYR A 632 12.59 3.72 -17.90
N LEU A 633 11.50 3.06 -18.27
CA LEU A 633 10.78 3.37 -19.52
C LEU A 633 10.13 4.75 -19.50
N LEU A 634 9.58 5.15 -18.35
CA LEU A 634 8.91 6.44 -18.20
C LEU A 634 9.84 7.54 -17.70
N ALA A 635 11.09 7.20 -17.31
CA ALA A 635 12.05 8.12 -16.67
C ALA A 635 11.43 8.80 -15.41
N VAL A 636 10.70 8.04 -14.60
CA VAL A 636 9.97 8.54 -13.42
C VAL A 636 10.46 7.81 -12.19
N ASP A 637 10.98 8.54 -11.23
CA ASP A 637 11.30 8.00 -9.91
C ASP A 637 10.00 7.83 -9.08
N ARG A 638 9.63 6.57 -8.80
CA ARG A 638 8.43 6.22 -8.03
C ARG A 638 8.46 6.71 -6.57
N ASN A 639 9.65 6.99 -6.02
CA ASN A 639 9.84 7.45 -4.65
C ASN A 639 9.81 8.98 -4.54
N ASN A 640 9.89 9.70 -5.66
CA ASN A 640 9.82 11.14 -5.70
C ASN A 640 8.37 11.63 -5.76
N GLN A 641 7.89 12.24 -4.68
CA GLN A 641 6.50 12.69 -4.53
C GLN A 641 6.01 13.61 -5.66
N SER A 642 6.91 14.41 -6.24
CA SER A 642 6.55 15.37 -7.29
C SER A 642 6.22 14.71 -8.63
N VAL A 643 6.73 13.51 -8.91
CA VAL A 643 6.55 12.83 -10.19
C VAL A 643 5.96 11.42 -10.06
N ALA A 644 5.78 10.91 -8.84
CA ALA A 644 5.23 9.56 -8.60
C ALA A 644 3.85 9.36 -9.23
N SER A 645 3.06 10.42 -9.40
CA SER A 645 1.76 10.37 -10.10
C SER A 645 1.86 10.00 -11.57
N LEU A 646 3.03 10.18 -12.19
CA LEU A 646 3.31 9.80 -13.58
C LEU A 646 3.72 8.32 -13.72
N PHE A 647 3.98 7.64 -12.60
CA PHE A 647 4.34 6.23 -12.58
C PHE A 647 3.09 5.37 -12.81
N SER A 648 2.94 4.85 -14.02
CA SER A 648 1.80 4.01 -14.40
C SER A 648 2.26 2.66 -14.96
N ARG A 649 1.83 1.58 -14.30
CA ARG A 649 2.14 0.21 -14.72
C ARG A 649 1.34 -0.26 -15.94
N LEU A 650 0.23 0.40 -16.27
CA LEU A 650 -0.58 0.15 -17.47
C LEU A 650 -0.40 1.24 -18.54
N HIS A 651 0.64 2.06 -18.42
CA HIS A 651 0.98 2.99 -19.47
C HIS A 651 1.16 2.26 -20.81
N PRO A 652 0.65 2.79 -21.94
CA PRO A 652 0.70 2.11 -23.24
C PRO A 652 2.12 1.65 -23.66
N SER A 653 3.18 2.41 -23.33
CA SER A 653 4.55 2.00 -23.59
C SER A 653 4.99 0.80 -22.75
N VAL A 654 4.53 0.72 -21.49
CA VAL A 654 4.81 -0.44 -20.62
C VAL A 654 4.12 -1.69 -21.15
N VAL A 655 2.84 -1.60 -21.52
CA VAL A 655 2.08 -2.72 -22.10
C VAL A 655 2.74 -3.21 -23.39
N ARG A 656 3.19 -2.31 -24.28
CA ARG A 656 3.93 -2.68 -25.50
C ARG A 656 5.29 -3.31 -25.20
N ALA A 657 6.02 -2.82 -24.19
CA ALA A 657 7.28 -3.40 -23.76
C ALA A 657 7.08 -4.82 -23.22
N LEU A 658 6.07 -5.05 -22.37
CA LEU A 658 5.73 -6.38 -21.86
C LEU A 658 5.41 -7.35 -22.98
N HIS A 659 4.60 -6.93 -23.95
CA HIS A 659 4.27 -7.74 -25.11
C HIS A 659 5.52 -8.09 -25.94
N TYR A 660 6.36 -7.10 -26.23
CA TYR A 660 7.61 -7.28 -26.96
C TYR A 660 8.57 -8.23 -26.25
N ILE A 661 8.80 -8.05 -24.94
CA ILE A 661 9.66 -8.92 -24.14
C ILE A 661 9.15 -10.37 -24.19
N THR A 662 7.84 -10.56 -24.01
CA THR A 662 7.23 -11.89 -24.00
C THR A 662 7.36 -12.58 -25.37
N GLU A 663 7.09 -11.84 -26.45
CA GLU A 663 7.21 -12.36 -27.82
C GLU A 663 8.65 -12.74 -28.15
N GLN A 664 9.64 -11.87 -27.86
CA GLN A 664 11.05 -12.14 -28.13
C GLN A 664 11.56 -13.32 -27.27
N SER A 665 11.15 -13.40 -26.01
CA SER A 665 11.52 -14.50 -25.14
C SER A 665 11.03 -15.86 -25.69
N TYR A 666 9.78 -15.93 -26.13
CA TYR A 666 9.24 -17.19 -26.73
C TYR A 666 9.90 -17.56 -28.05
N LYS A 667 10.24 -16.58 -28.90
CA LYS A 667 11.00 -16.84 -30.13
C LYS A 667 12.36 -17.49 -29.85
N ASN A 668 12.95 -17.17 -28.69
CA ASN A 668 14.23 -17.71 -28.25
C ASN A 668 14.09 -18.94 -27.32
N GLY A 669 12.89 -19.49 -27.15
CA GLY A 669 12.63 -20.69 -26.35
C GLY A 669 12.73 -20.46 -24.82
N LEU A 670 12.69 -19.22 -24.36
CA LEU A 670 12.80 -18.86 -22.95
C LEU A 670 11.44 -18.90 -22.24
N GLU A 671 11.42 -19.46 -21.04
CA GLU A 671 10.26 -19.34 -20.16
C GLU A 671 10.14 -17.90 -19.62
N VAL A 672 8.91 -17.37 -19.62
CA VAL A 672 8.64 -16.02 -19.11
C VAL A 672 7.90 -16.09 -17.79
N SER A 673 8.44 -15.43 -16.78
CA SER A 673 7.79 -15.15 -15.49
C SER A 673 7.68 -13.64 -15.27
N LEU A 674 6.79 -13.24 -14.37
CA LEU A 674 6.63 -11.85 -13.95
C LEU A 674 6.64 -11.79 -12.43
N CYS A 675 7.51 -10.96 -11.85
CA CYS A 675 7.69 -10.84 -10.39
C CYS A 675 7.39 -9.46 -9.83
N GLY A 676 6.95 -8.52 -10.66
CA GLY A 676 6.53 -7.18 -10.20
C GLY A 676 5.12 -7.17 -9.63
N GLU A 677 4.74 -6.04 -9.03
CA GLU A 677 3.41 -5.85 -8.44
C GLU A 677 2.25 -5.97 -9.44
N LEU A 678 2.54 -5.83 -10.73
CA LEU A 678 1.57 -6.02 -11.80
C LEU A 678 0.99 -7.44 -11.82
N ALA A 679 1.75 -8.45 -11.36
CA ALA A 679 1.27 -9.83 -11.23
C ALA A 679 0.14 -9.99 -10.19
N ALA A 680 0.00 -9.05 -9.27
CA ALA A 680 -1.03 -9.02 -8.23
C ALA A 680 -2.25 -8.15 -8.59
N ASP A 681 -2.23 -7.49 -9.76
CA ASP A 681 -3.36 -6.68 -10.25
C ASP A 681 -4.32 -7.55 -11.08
N PRO A 682 -5.56 -7.81 -10.61
CA PRO A 682 -6.54 -8.64 -11.31
C PRO A 682 -6.80 -8.21 -12.77
N ALA A 683 -6.82 -6.90 -13.04
CA ALA A 683 -7.04 -6.37 -14.38
C ALA A 683 -5.83 -6.60 -15.28
N ALA A 684 -4.62 -6.37 -14.78
CA ALA A 684 -3.40 -6.58 -15.53
C ALA A 684 -3.14 -8.06 -15.84
N VAL A 685 -3.55 -8.97 -14.97
CA VAL A 685 -3.43 -10.42 -15.17
C VAL A 685 -4.12 -10.87 -16.47
N LEU A 686 -5.22 -10.22 -16.88
CA LEU A 686 -5.87 -10.51 -18.17
C LEU A 686 -4.91 -10.27 -19.35
N LEU A 687 -4.13 -9.19 -19.32
CA LEU A 687 -3.12 -8.92 -20.35
C LEU A 687 -1.98 -9.94 -20.30
N LEU A 688 -1.51 -10.28 -19.11
CA LEU A 688 -0.43 -11.24 -18.93
C LEU A 688 -0.80 -12.64 -19.44
N LEU A 689 -2.05 -13.07 -19.20
CA LEU A 689 -2.60 -14.31 -19.74
C LEU A 689 -2.65 -14.28 -21.27
N GLY A 690 -3.14 -13.19 -21.85
CA GLY A 690 -3.23 -13.02 -23.30
C GLY A 690 -1.85 -12.94 -23.97
N MET A 691 -0.84 -12.39 -23.29
CA MET A 691 0.55 -12.41 -23.72
C MET A 691 1.18 -13.81 -23.57
N GLY A 692 0.53 -14.74 -22.85
CA GLY A 692 1.00 -16.10 -22.66
C GLY A 692 2.00 -16.29 -21.53
N VAL A 693 2.14 -15.35 -20.59
CA VAL A 693 3.04 -15.48 -19.43
C VAL A 693 2.62 -16.68 -18.58
N LYS A 694 3.56 -17.59 -18.30
CA LYS A 694 3.30 -18.88 -17.63
C LYS A 694 3.51 -18.88 -16.13
N SER A 695 4.13 -17.86 -15.57
CA SER A 695 4.44 -17.83 -14.13
C SER A 695 4.23 -16.44 -13.58
N PHE A 696 3.38 -16.32 -12.55
CA PHE A 696 3.08 -15.08 -11.83
C PHE A 696 3.63 -15.17 -10.41
N SER A 697 4.49 -14.24 -10.04
CA SER A 697 5.08 -14.18 -8.71
C SER A 697 4.64 -12.91 -7.97
N MET A 698 4.05 -13.09 -6.80
CA MET A 698 3.42 -12.04 -6.04
C MET A 698 3.53 -12.28 -4.53
N ASN A 699 3.04 -11.36 -3.69
CA ASN A 699 2.91 -11.65 -2.27
C ASN A 699 1.89 -12.78 -2.02
N ALA A 700 2.07 -13.52 -0.91
CA ALA A 700 1.23 -14.67 -0.57
C ALA A 700 -0.27 -14.32 -0.47
N HIS A 701 -0.60 -13.10 -0.03
CA HIS A 701 -1.99 -12.67 0.16
C HIS A 701 -2.76 -12.54 -1.16
N SER A 702 -2.09 -12.20 -2.25
CA SER A 702 -2.71 -12.03 -3.57
C SER A 702 -2.96 -13.35 -4.32
N LEU A 703 -2.25 -14.43 -3.96
CA LEU A 703 -2.31 -15.72 -4.68
C LEU A 703 -3.73 -16.25 -4.91
N PRO A 704 -4.62 -16.37 -3.87
CA PRO A 704 -5.95 -16.93 -4.06
C PRO A 704 -6.81 -16.09 -5.01
N ARG A 705 -6.66 -14.76 -4.93
CA ARG A 705 -7.42 -13.81 -5.77
C ARG A 705 -7.02 -13.92 -7.23
N ILE A 706 -5.74 -13.92 -7.50
CA ILE A 706 -5.25 -14.06 -8.88
C ILE A 706 -5.56 -15.43 -9.43
N LYS A 707 -5.46 -16.49 -8.62
CA LYS A 707 -5.91 -17.84 -9.01
C LYS A 707 -7.38 -17.85 -9.41
N HIS A 708 -8.25 -17.13 -8.69
CA HIS A 708 -9.66 -16.99 -9.04
C HIS A 708 -9.83 -16.33 -10.40
N VAL A 709 -9.13 -15.22 -10.66
CA VAL A 709 -9.17 -14.54 -11.97
C VAL A 709 -8.73 -15.47 -13.09
N VAL A 710 -7.58 -16.14 -12.95
CA VAL A 710 -7.06 -17.09 -13.95
C VAL A 710 -8.10 -18.16 -14.28
N ARG A 711 -8.76 -18.72 -13.26
CA ARG A 711 -9.74 -19.81 -13.43
C ARG A 711 -11.10 -19.36 -13.99
N SER A 712 -11.36 -18.05 -14.04
CA SER A 712 -12.64 -17.48 -14.49
C SER A 712 -12.62 -16.95 -15.92
N VAL A 713 -11.45 -16.95 -16.59
CA VAL A 713 -11.30 -16.39 -17.93
C VAL A 713 -10.68 -17.39 -18.89
N SER A 714 -10.87 -17.20 -20.21
CA SER A 714 -10.16 -17.96 -21.23
C SER A 714 -8.97 -17.18 -21.77
N ARG A 715 -7.91 -17.87 -22.14
CA ARG A 715 -6.74 -17.27 -22.78
C ARG A 715 -7.11 -16.60 -24.10
N LEU A 716 -7.98 -17.21 -24.88
CA LEU A 716 -8.42 -16.64 -26.16
C LEU A 716 -9.09 -15.27 -26.00
N GLN A 717 -9.93 -15.10 -24.97
CA GLN A 717 -10.50 -13.78 -24.63
C GLN A 717 -9.41 -12.79 -24.22
N ALA A 718 -8.45 -13.22 -23.43
CA ALA A 718 -7.32 -12.43 -22.97
C ALA A 718 -6.43 -11.97 -24.14
N GLU A 719 -6.18 -12.81 -25.15
CA GLU A 719 -5.46 -12.45 -26.39
C GLU A 719 -6.17 -11.32 -27.15
N GLY A 720 -7.49 -11.35 -27.21
CA GLY A 720 -8.29 -10.26 -27.77
C GLY A 720 -8.13 -8.94 -27.03
N LEU A 721 -8.04 -8.98 -25.68
CA LEU A 721 -7.79 -7.80 -24.86
C LEU A 721 -6.39 -7.22 -25.11
N VAL A 722 -5.36 -8.06 -25.27
CA VAL A 722 -4.00 -7.61 -25.62
C VAL A 722 -4.01 -6.90 -26.97
N ALA A 723 -4.64 -7.48 -28.01
CA ALA A 723 -4.70 -6.87 -29.33
C ALA A 723 -5.37 -5.49 -29.31
N ASN A 724 -6.37 -5.29 -28.46
CA ASN A 724 -7.02 -3.99 -28.26
C ASN A 724 -6.14 -3.03 -27.45
N ALA A 725 -5.54 -3.48 -26.33
CA ALA A 725 -4.70 -2.65 -25.47
C ALA A 725 -3.50 -2.07 -26.24
N LEU A 726 -2.90 -2.84 -27.15
CA LEU A 726 -1.77 -2.38 -27.98
C LEU A 726 -2.13 -1.22 -28.92
N ARG A 727 -3.41 -0.99 -29.21
CA ARG A 727 -3.91 0.10 -30.05
C ARG A 727 -4.33 1.35 -29.24
N MET A 728 -4.53 1.19 -27.93
CA MET A 728 -4.94 2.28 -27.05
C MET A 728 -3.82 3.26 -26.77
N GLN A 729 -4.18 4.50 -26.46
CA GLN A 729 -3.25 5.62 -26.28
C GLN A 729 -3.14 6.08 -24.83
N SER A 730 -4.06 5.66 -23.97
CA SER A 730 -4.06 6.08 -22.56
C SER A 730 -4.21 4.89 -21.61
N GLU A 731 -3.65 5.01 -20.39
CA GLU A 731 -3.86 4.07 -19.31
C GLU A 731 -5.35 3.95 -18.95
N THR A 732 -6.06 5.07 -18.95
CA THR A 732 -7.48 5.12 -18.60
C THR A 732 -8.33 4.24 -19.52
N GLU A 733 -8.08 4.29 -20.83
CA GLU A 733 -8.75 3.43 -21.81
C GLU A 733 -8.45 1.95 -21.56
N ILE A 734 -7.16 1.63 -21.34
CA ILE A 734 -6.73 0.24 -21.06
C ILE A 734 -7.39 -0.26 -19.78
N ARG A 735 -7.34 0.53 -18.71
CA ARG A 735 -7.94 0.15 -17.41
C ARG A 735 -9.45 -0.05 -17.52
N LEU A 736 -10.15 0.84 -18.23
CA LEU A 736 -11.59 0.74 -18.43
C LEU A 736 -11.98 -0.54 -19.18
N MET A 737 -11.26 -0.84 -20.26
CA MET A 737 -11.46 -2.08 -21.03
C MET A 737 -11.25 -3.33 -20.17
N LEU A 738 -10.18 -3.36 -19.37
CA LEU A 738 -9.86 -4.50 -18.50
C LEU A 738 -10.88 -4.66 -17.37
N ASN A 739 -11.30 -3.56 -16.76
CA ASN A 739 -12.33 -3.59 -15.73
C ASN A 739 -13.66 -4.15 -16.31
N LYS A 740 -14.06 -3.69 -17.50
CA LYS A 740 -15.25 -4.23 -18.17
C LYS A 740 -15.11 -5.73 -18.51
N ALA A 741 -13.92 -6.18 -18.84
CA ALA A 741 -13.66 -7.61 -19.06
C ALA A 741 -13.79 -8.43 -17.77
N LEU A 742 -13.33 -7.91 -16.62
CA LEU A 742 -13.53 -8.53 -15.31
C LEU A 742 -15.02 -8.59 -14.93
N GLU A 743 -15.78 -7.52 -15.15
CA GLU A 743 -17.23 -7.49 -14.93
C GLU A 743 -17.94 -8.56 -15.76
N ASN A 744 -17.63 -8.63 -17.06
CA ASN A 744 -18.21 -9.64 -17.95
C ASN A 744 -17.87 -11.09 -17.55
N ALA A 745 -16.79 -11.28 -16.82
CA ALA A 745 -16.39 -12.57 -16.26
C ALA A 745 -17.00 -12.85 -14.88
N GLY A 746 -17.83 -11.93 -14.32
CA GLY A 746 -18.43 -12.06 -12.99
C GLY A 746 -17.42 -11.86 -11.85
N LEU A 747 -16.39 -11.03 -12.09
CA LEU A 747 -15.27 -10.78 -11.17
C LEU A 747 -15.30 -9.37 -10.57
N GLU A 748 -16.49 -8.76 -10.45
CA GLU A 748 -16.66 -7.40 -9.93
C GLU A 748 -16.10 -7.23 -8.51
N GLU A 749 -16.12 -8.28 -7.70
CA GLU A 749 -15.58 -8.26 -6.34
C GLU A 749 -14.07 -7.96 -6.30
N HIS A 750 -13.35 -8.25 -7.39
CA HIS A 750 -11.94 -7.86 -7.52
C HIS A 750 -11.75 -6.37 -7.84
N LEU A 751 -12.74 -5.74 -8.48
CA LEU A 751 -12.74 -4.31 -8.79
C LEU A 751 -13.02 -3.45 -7.57
N ALA A 752 -13.94 -3.88 -6.70
CA ALA A 752 -14.31 -3.17 -5.48
C ALA A 752 -13.10 -2.90 -4.56
N ARG A 753 -12.09 -3.77 -4.60
CA ARG A 753 -10.88 -3.69 -3.77
C ARG A 753 -9.72 -2.90 -4.38
N SER A 754 -9.83 -2.57 -5.68
CA SER A 754 -8.83 -1.72 -6.38
C SER A 754 -9.12 -0.22 -6.23
N GLY A 755 -9.92 0.20 -5.24
CA GLY A 755 -10.35 1.57 -5.02
C GLY A 755 -11.78 1.89 -5.50
N LYS A 756 -12.55 0.86 -5.91
CA LYS A 756 -13.95 1.01 -6.32
C LYS A 756 -14.82 0.00 -5.60
N ILE A 757 -15.62 0.45 -4.64
CA ILE A 757 -16.70 -0.35 -4.05
C ILE A 757 -17.80 -0.42 -5.11
N SER A 758 -18.03 -1.61 -5.68
CA SER A 758 -19.07 -1.85 -6.67
C SER A 758 -20.41 -2.21 -5.99
N ASN A 759 -21.47 -1.55 -6.41
CA ASN A 759 -22.84 -1.77 -5.96
C ASN A 759 -23.53 -2.90 -6.77
N LYS A 760 -23.20 -4.16 -6.51
CA LYS A 760 -24.01 -5.25 -7.03
C LYS A 760 -24.34 -6.27 -5.93
N ALA A 761 -25.30 -5.97 -5.09
CA ALA A 761 -25.88 -6.95 -4.17
C ALA A 761 -27.44 -6.94 -4.12
N GLU A 762 -28.16 -6.19 -4.94
CA GLU A 762 -29.64 -6.12 -4.84
C GLU A 762 -30.43 -6.39 -6.14
N SER A 763 -29.85 -6.89 -7.21
CA SER A 763 -30.65 -7.32 -8.39
C SER A 763 -31.04 -8.81 -8.38
N ALA A 764 -31.06 -9.45 -7.18
CA ALA A 764 -31.54 -10.82 -7.01
C ALA A 764 -32.56 -10.87 -5.86
N LYS A 765 -33.71 -10.25 -6.07
CA LYS A 765 -34.99 -10.63 -5.44
C LYS A 765 -36.14 -10.38 -6.41
#